data_6b3ec836e789b4991690453d4c00a1ae
#
_entry.id   6b3ec836e789b4991690453d4c00a1ae
#
_cell.length_a   1.000
_cell.length_b   1.000
_cell.length_c   1.000
_cell.angle_alpha   90.00
_cell.angle_beta   90.00
_cell.angle_gamma   90.00
#
_symmetry.space_group_name_H-M   'P 1'
#
loop_
_entity.id
_entity.type
_entity.pdbx_description
1 polymer ?
#
loop_
_entity_poly.entity_id
_entity_poly.type
_entity_poly.pdbx_seq_one_letter_code
_entity_poly.pdbx_strand_id
1 'polypeptide(L)'
;MGKTFVYRFDQGHKDMRDLLGGKGANLAEMTAIGLPVPQGFTITTEACNDYYEKDGQVSSLVLDQIDQALLELEKVQGKVLGSDDNPLLVSVRSGAVFSMPGMMDTILNLGLNDKSVLGLASSTQNERFAYDSYRRFIQMFSDVAMEIPKYKFEAVLDRIKEAKGYQSDTDLTTDDLMAIVAEYKSIYQSEMGKAFPQDPREQLLLAIKAVFRSWNNPRARIYRQLNDISDQLGTAVTIQSMVFGNMGADSGTGVAFTRNPATGEAVLFGEYLINAQGEDVVAGIRTPQSIATLEKEMPAIYDEFIAITQLLEKHYRDMQDVEFTIEKGKLYMLQTRNGKRTAKAAIKIAVDSVKEGLISKEEAILRIEPSQLDQLLHPTFDSKACQEALCLAKGLPASPGAASGRVYFHAEDVVAHAKQGEPCLLVRQETSPEDIEGMVKATGILTARGGMTSHAAVVARGMGKTCVAGCSQLRVNEAAKTVDVDGRQIHEGDYLSIDGSTGRVYLGELAMTSVTVDDTYTTFMSWVDEARDMLVRTNADNPRDAQKGIDFGAEGIGLCRTEHMFFEEDRIPAVREMILADGLDDRLKALDKLLPFQRQDFYEIFKVLNGRACTIRLLDPPLHEFLPHEEKAIKDLAEQLGYPLDYLHKRIADLEEFNPMLGHRGCRLAITYPEIYQMQVKAIAQGAIKALQEGYEVRPEIMVPLISSAKELAMLRLLIEQTMQEELTAADQELAYTIGTMIEIPRACVTADDIAQYADFFSFGTNDLTQMGFGFSRDDAGKFLGEYVDRGIFDKDPFQTFDQKGIGRLFSTAVALGRLAKPELKLGICGEHGGDPAAIAFCHSQGLTYVSCSPFRVPLARLAAAQAAIKASGYSLTQDK
;
A
#
# COMPACT_ATOMS: atom_id res chain seq x y z
N MET A 1 -7.90 -34.11 30.07
CA MET A 1 -8.24 -32.78 30.57
C MET A 1 -9.30 -32.21 29.65
N GLY A 2 -10.39 -31.63 30.21
CA GLY A 2 -11.42 -30.99 29.37
C GLY A 2 -10.87 -29.76 28.59
N LYS A 3 -11.49 -29.44 27.47
CA LYS A 3 -11.14 -28.29 26.66
C LYS A 3 -11.34 -27.01 27.48
N THR A 4 -10.35 -26.10 27.47
CA THR A 4 -10.41 -24.81 28.18
C THR A 4 -10.84 -23.71 27.22
N PHE A 5 -11.94 -23.05 27.52
CA PHE A 5 -12.50 -21.97 26.71
C PHE A 5 -12.40 -20.59 27.39
N VAL A 6 -12.05 -20.55 28.66
CA VAL A 6 -11.97 -19.30 29.44
C VAL A 6 -10.64 -19.23 30.15
N TYR A 7 -9.94 -18.12 29.98
CA TYR A 7 -8.63 -17.87 30.62
C TYR A 7 -8.68 -16.56 31.38
N ARG A 8 -8.28 -16.55 32.65
CA ARG A 8 -8.01 -15.30 33.39
C ARG A 8 -6.75 -14.63 32.81
N PHE A 9 -6.59 -13.33 33.02
CA PHE A 9 -5.42 -12.61 32.51
C PHE A 9 -4.10 -13.15 33.04
N ASP A 10 -4.05 -13.68 34.27
CA ASP A 10 -2.88 -14.33 34.84
C ASP A 10 -2.56 -15.74 34.30
N GLN A 11 -3.39 -16.27 33.42
CA GLN A 11 -3.23 -17.61 32.81
C GLN A 11 -2.84 -17.54 31.33
N GLY A 12 -2.85 -16.37 30.74
CA GLY A 12 -2.51 -16.17 29.33
C GLY A 12 -1.19 -15.44 29.14
N HIS A 13 -0.74 -15.37 27.90
CA HIS A 13 0.44 -14.61 27.47
C HIS A 13 0.29 -14.16 25.99
N LYS A 14 1.20 -13.29 25.52
CA LYS A 14 1.11 -12.67 24.19
C LYS A 14 1.06 -13.63 23.02
N ASP A 15 1.71 -14.82 23.15
CA ASP A 15 1.76 -15.81 22.07
C ASP A 15 0.45 -16.61 21.91
N MET A 16 -0.50 -16.43 22.83
CA MET A 16 -1.85 -17.01 22.73
C MET A 16 -2.83 -16.15 21.92
N ARG A 17 -2.32 -15.34 21.01
CA ARG A 17 -3.12 -14.36 20.25
C ARG A 17 -4.22 -15.01 19.41
N ASP A 18 -3.97 -16.17 18.81
CA ASP A 18 -4.96 -16.90 18.02
C ASP A 18 -6.15 -17.38 18.88
N LEU A 19 -5.88 -17.67 20.15
CA LEU A 19 -6.86 -18.18 21.10
C LEU A 19 -7.57 -17.07 21.89
N LEU A 20 -6.80 -16.08 22.39
CA LEU A 20 -7.31 -15.00 23.25
C LEU A 20 -7.68 -13.73 22.48
N GLY A 21 -7.41 -13.70 21.15
CA GLY A 21 -7.46 -12.49 20.37
C GLY A 21 -6.36 -11.49 20.76
N GLY A 22 -6.14 -10.46 19.95
CA GLY A 22 -5.08 -9.48 20.21
C GLY A 22 -5.25 -8.73 21.53
N LYS A 23 -6.50 -8.39 21.88
CA LYS A 23 -6.80 -7.66 23.14
C LYS A 23 -6.58 -8.54 24.37
N GLY A 24 -7.13 -9.75 24.38
CA GLY A 24 -6.99 -10.67 25.52
C GLY A 24 -5.55 -11.08 25.77
N ALA A 25 -4.78 -11.40 24.71
CA ALA A 25 -3.38 -11.75 24.82
C ALA A 25 -2.53 -10.60 25.39
N ASN A 26 -2.77 -9.35 24.93
CA ASN A 26 -2.03 -8.18 25.44
C ASN A 26 -2.41 -7.82 26.89
N LEU A 27 -3.67 -7.98 27.30
CA LEU A 27 -4.08 -7.80 28.70
C LEU A 27 -3.42 -8.84 29.61
N ALA A 28 -3.36 -10.10 29.17
CA ALA A 28 -2.64 -11.15 29.87
C ALA A 28 -1.15 -10.84 30.02
N GLU A 29 -0.51 -10.43 28.94
CA GLU A 29 0.91 -10.07 28.93
C GLU A 29 1.20 -8.88 29.86
N MET A 30 0.42 -7.81 29.77
CA MET A 30 0.54 -6.64 30.68
C MET A 30 0.38 -7.05 32.15
N THR A 31 -0.53 -7.99 32.45
CA THR A 31 -0.71 -8.53 33.80
C THR A 31 0.51 -9.32 34.23
N ALA A 32 1.07 -10.15 33.35
CA ALA A 32 2.24 -10.97 33.65
C ALA A 32 3.51 -10.14 33.92
N ILE A 33 3.68 -9.00 33.25
CA ILE A 33 4.81 -8.07 33.50
C ILE A 33 4.53 -7.08 34.64
N GLY A 34 3.41 -7.24 35.37
CA GLY A 34 3.13 -6.53 36.59
C GLY A 34 2.52 -5.13 36.45
N LEU A 35 1.96 -4.81 35.29
CA LEU A 35 1.30 -3.52 35.09
C LEU A 35 -0.06 -3.45 35.81
N PRO A 36 -0.52 -2.23 36.14
CA PRO A 36 -1.81 -2.02 36.81
C PRO A 36 -2.98 -2.23 35.84
N VAL A 37 -3.29 -3.49 35.52
CA VAL A 37 -4.39 -3.88 34.63
C VAL A 37 -5.61 -4.22 35.48
N PRO A 38 -6.80 -3.66 35.21
CA PRO A 38 -8.03 -4.11 35.86
C PRO A 38 -8.25 -5.60 35.56
N GLN A 39 -8.52 -6.38 36.60
CA GLN A 39 -8.61 -7.85 36.49
C GLN A 39 -9.78 -8.30 35.61
N GLY A 40 -9.65 -9.46 35.01
CA GLY A 40 -10.65 -10.01 34.11
C GLY A 40 -10.27 -11.37 33.54
N PHE A 41 -11.06 -11.80 32.59
CA PHE A 41 -10.83 -13.06 31.86
C PHE A 41 -11.26 -12.92 30.38
N THR A 42 -10.75 -13.83 29.57
CA THR A 42 -11.05 -13.88 28.14
C THR A 42 -11.70 -15.21 27.79
N ILE A 43 -12.83 -15.14 27.08
CA ILE A 43 -13.49 -16.26 26.42
C ILE A 43 -12.88 -16.38 25.04
N THR A 44 -12.40 -17.56 24.66
CA THR A 44 -11.56 -17.78 23.49
C THR A 44 -12.29 -17.65 22.16
N THR A 45 -11.52 -17.47 21.08
CA THR A 45 -12.00 -17.56 19.69
C THR A 45 -12.64 -18.92 19.39
N GLU A 46 -12.13 -20.00 19.98
CA GLU A 46 -12.71 -21.33 19.85
C GLU A 46 -14.11 -21.44 20.46
N ALA A 47 -14.41 -20.68 21.52
CA ALA A 47 -15.77 -20.63 22.08
C ALA A 47 -16.74 -19.91 21.12
N CYS A 48 -16.26 -18.93 20.35
CA CYS A 48 -17.03 -18.31 19.28
C CYS A 48 -17.36 -19.30 18.17
N ASN A 49 -16.39 -20.11 17.75
CA ASN A 49 -16.62 -21.17 16.75
C ASN A 49 -17.59 -22.23 17.28
N ASP A 50 -17.45 -22.69 18.54
CA ASP A 50 -18.39 -23.61 19.21
C ASP A 50 -19.81 -23.04 19.24
N TYR A 51 -19.96 -21.72 19.47
CA TYR A 51 -21.26 -21.05 19.45
C TYR A 51 -21.93 -21.11 18.07
N TYR A 52 -21.18 -20.91 16.99
CA TYR A 52 -21.71 -21.03 15.63
C TYR A 52 -22.00 -22.48 15.23
N GLU A 53 -21.17 -23.44 15.62
CA GLU A 53 -21.39 -24.87 15.41
C GLU A 53 -22.64 -25.39 16.12
N LYS A 54 -23.07 -24.70 17.19
CA LYS A 54 -24.27 -25.02 17.99
C LYS A 54 -25.46 -24.10 17.74
N ASP A 55 -25.59 -23.61 16.51
CA ASP A 55 -26.73 -22.76 16.08
C ASP A 55 -27.00 -21.57 17.01
N GLY A 56 -25.95 -20.88 17.45
CA GLY A 56 -26.05 -19.70 18.30
C GLY A 56 -26.34 -19.99 19.78
N GLN A 57 -26.01 -21.19 20.23
CA GLN A 57 -26.10 -21.56 21.64
C GLN A 57 -24.71 -21.65 22.30
N VAL A 58 -24.55 -20.99 23.44
CA VAL A 58 -23.34 -21.15 24.26
C VAL A 58 -23.42 -22.49 24.97
N SER A 59 -22.41 -23.33 24.81
CA SER A 59 -22.41 -24.67 25.41
C SER A 59 -22.32 -24.64 26.95
N SER A 60 -22.87 -25.67 27.61
CA SER A 60 -22.83 -25.78 29.07
C SER A 60 -21.41 -25.71 29.61
N LEU A 61 -20.44 -26.33 28.93
CA LEU A 61 -19.03 -26.29 29.33
C LEU A 61 -18.48 -24.86 29.32
N VAL A 62 -18.84 -24.07 28.33
CA VAL A 62 -18.41 -22.63 28.26
C VAL A 62 -19.08 -21.85 29.36
N LEU A 63 -20.40 -22.09 29.61
CA LEU A 63 -21.16 -21.42 30.70
C LEU A 63 -20.55 -21.73 32.07
N ASP A 64 -20.23 -23.01 32.35
CA ASP A 64 -19.64 -23.41 33.63
C ASP A 64 -18.27 -22.73 33.87
N GLN A 65 -17.46 -22.63 32.80
CA GLN A 65 -16.16 -21.93 32.87
C GLN A 65 -16.30 -20.42 33.05
N ILE A 66 -17.30 -19.80 32.43
CA ILE A 66 -17.61 -18.37 32.63
C ILE A 66 -17.98 -18.11 34.07
N ASP A 67 -18.87 -18.96 34.65
CA ASP A 67 -19.31 -18.81 36.03
C ASP A 67 -18.15 -18.96 37.01
N GLN A 68 -17.29 -19.94 36.79
CA GLN A 68 -16.12 -20.12 37.64
C GLN A 68 -15.18 -18.91 37.56
N ALA A 69 -14.91 -18.40 36.35
CA ALA A 69 -14.05 -17.23 36.14
C ALA A 69 -14.65 -15.95 36.74
N LEU A 70 -15.98 -15.82 36.67
CA LEU A 70 -16.70 -14.67 37.29
C LEU A 70 -16.58 -14.73 38.81
N LEU A 71 -16.82 -15.89 39.44
CA LEU A 71 -16.67 -16.08 40.90
C LEU A 71 -15.25 -15.76 41.39
N GLU A 72 -14.22 -16.16 40.61
CA GLU A 72 -12.85 -15.79 40.92
C GLU A 72 -12.59 -14.29 40.80
N LEU A 73 -13.16 -13.63 39.75
CA LEU A 73 -13.06 -12.20 39.58
C LEU A 73 -13.73 -11.44 40.73
N GLU A 74 -14.91 -11.84 41.13
CA GLU A 74 -15.64 -11.27 42.28
C GLU A 74 -14.82 -11.39 43.57
N LYS A 75 -14.22 -12.54 43.79
CA LYS A 75 -13.36 -12.80 44.97
C LYS A 75 -12.12 -11.90 44.98
N VAL A 76 -11.43 -11.77 43.84
CA VAL A 76 -10.24 -10.90 43.70
C VAL A 76 -10.60 -9.43 43.89
N GLN A 77 -11.74 -9.01 43.38
CA GLN A 77 -12.19 -7.61 43.45
C GLN A 77 -12.87 -7.28 44.80
N GLY A 78 -13.27 -8.29 45.56
CA GLY A 78 -14.07 -8.09 46.76
C GLY A 78 -15.44 -7.45 46.49
N LYS A 79 -15.98 -7.64 45.29
CA LYS A 79 -17.25 -7.09 44.80
C LYS A 79 -18.05 -8.21 44.14
N VAL A 80 -19.35 -8.10 44.09
CA VAL A 80 -20.25 -9.06 43.44
C VAL A 80 -21.00 -8.39 42.31
N LEU A 81 -21.11 -9.10 41.16
CA LEU A 81 -21.77 -8.59 39.96
C LEU A 81 -23.25 -8.29 40.27
N GLY A 82 -23.65 -7.02 40.10
CA GLY A 82 -25.02 -6.57 40.38
C GLY A 82 -25.44 -6.47 41.84
N SER A 83 -24.48 -6.51 42.79
CA SER A 83 -24.75 -6.31 44.20
C SER A 83 -25.43 -4.96 44.45
N ASP A 84 -26.33 -4.92 45.45
CA ASP A 84 -27.05 -3.73 45.90
C ASP A 84 -26.25 -2.88 46.90
N ASP A 85 -25.06 -3.30 47.32
CA ASP A 85 -24.17 -2.57 48.23
C ASP A 85 -22.92 -2.01 47.52
N ASN A 86 -22.03 -2.90 47.02
CA ASN A 86 -20.81 -2.51 46.31
C ASN A 86 -20.70 -3.35 45.05
N PRO A 87 -21.37 -2.96 43.95
CA PRO A 87 -21.45 -3.78 42.76
C PRO A 87 -20.13 -3.91 42.00
N LEU A 88 -19.80 -5.11 41.57
CA LEU A 88 -18.85 -5.32 40.47
C LEU A 88 -19.53 -4.90 39.18
N LEU A 89 -18.89 -4.05 38.41
CA LEU A 89 -19.29 -3.72 37.05
C LEU A 89 -18.18 -4.19 36.10
N VAL A 90 -18.56 -4.68 34.91
CA VAL A 90 -17.61 -5.19 33.94
C VAL A 90 -17.86 -4.57 32.56
N SER A 91 -16.81 -4.51 31.78
CA SER A 91 -16.87 -4.30 30.33
C SER A 91 -16.86 -5.65 29.61
N VAL A 92 -17.59 -5.75 28.52
CA VAL A 92 -17.60 -6.90 27.61
C VAL A 92 -17.14 -6.39 26.24
N ARG A 93 -15.96 -6.84 25.81
CA ARG A 93 -15.26 -6.31 24.64
C ARG A 93 -14.92 -7.42 23.66
N SER A 94 -15.09 -7.17 22.38
CA SER A 94 -14.57 -8.03 21.30
C SER A 94 -13.04 -8.02 21.26
N GLY A 95 -12.45 -9.17 20.87
CA GLY A 95 -11.02 -9.33 20.76
C GLY A 95 -10.67 -10.28 19.60
N ALA A 96 -10.70 -9.79 18.35
CA ALA A 96 -10.25 -10.58 17.21
C ALA A 96 -8.73 -10.68 17.18
N VAL A 97 -8.19 -11.68 16.46
CA VAL A 97 -6.75 -11.86 16.21
C VAL A 97 -6.19 -10.63 15.49
N PHE A 98 -6.92 -10.13 14.50
CA PHE A 98 -6.60 -8.90 13.77
C PHE A 98 -7.43 -7.72 14.29
N SER A 99 -6.81 -6.54 14.36
CA SER A 99 -7.52 -5.32 14.76
C SER A 99 -8.50 -4.89 13.67
N MET A 100 -9.79 -4.83 14.01
CA MET A 100 -10.88 -4.38 13.13
C MET A 100 -11.59 -3.16 13.75
N PRO A 101 -11.03 -1.95 13.68
CA PRO A 101 -11.53 -0.76 14.36
C PRO A 101 -12.96 -0.41 13.93
N GLY A 102 -13.87 -0.24 14.90
CA GLY A 102 -15.26 0.12 14.63
C GLY A 102 -16.15 -0.98 14.03
N MET A 103 -15.59 -2.17 13.76
CA MET A 103 -16.34 -3.26 13.11
C MET A 103 -17.05 -4.17 14.10
N MET A 104 -16.60 -4.17 15.36
CA MET A 104 -17.09 -5.08 16.41
C MET A 104 -17.48 -4.32 17.67
N ASP A 105 -18.32 -4.95 18.46
CA ASP A 105 -19.08 -4.30 19.51
C ASP A 105 -18.41 -4.35 20.90
N THR A 106 -18.74 -3.39 21.75
CA THR A 106 -18.30 -3.24 23.15
C THR A 106 -19.48 -2.84 24.01
N ILE A 107 -19.58 -3.39 25.20
CA ILE A 107 -20.60 -3.01 26.22
C ILE A 107 -19.86 -2.67 27.51
N LEU A 108 -20.12 -1.48 28.04
CA LEU A 108 -19.54 -0.97 29.29
C LEU A 108 -20.59 -0.95 30.41
N ASN A 109 -20.15 -0.85 31.65
CA ASN A 109 -20.97 -0.70 32.85
C ASN A 109 -21.99 -1.85 33.08
N LEU A 110 -21.69 -3.04 32.52
CA LEU A 110 -22.54 -4.21 32.68
C LEU A 110 -22.60 -4.65 34.15
N GLY A 111 -23.77 -5.00 34.63
CA GLY A 111 -24.08 -5.31 36.04
C GLY A 111 -24.95 -4.27 36.72
N LEU A 112 -25.22 -3.12 36.06
CA LEU A 112 -26.14 -2.13 36.56
C LEU A 112 -27.59 -2.56 36.35
N ASN A 113 -28.38 -2.39 37.40
CA ASN A 113 -29.83 -2.57 37.47
C ASN A 113 -30.44 -1.58 38.49
N ASP A 114 -31.73 -1.67 38.73
CA ASP A 114 -32.43 -0.75 39.63
C ASP A 114 -31.97 -0.80 41.10
N LYS A 115 -31.32 -1.89 41.53
CA LYS A 115 -30.75 -2.05 42.85
C LYS A 115 -29.26 -1.69 42.89
N SER A 116 -28.48 -2.21 41.97
CA SER A 116 -27.03 -2.00 41.95
C SER A 116 -26.64 -0.55 41.65
N VAL A 117 -27.48 0.24 40.97
CA VAL A 117 -27.27 1.68 40.81
C VAL A 117 -27.26 2.42 42.16
N LEU A 118 -28.10 2.00 43.11
CA LEU A 118 -28.14 2.56 44.48
C LEU A 118 -26.87 2.18 45.25
N GLY A 119 -26.42 0.92 45.11
CA GLY A 119 -25.17 0.47 45.69
C GLY A 119 -23.95 1.23 45.11
N LEU A 120 -23.93 1.48 43.81
CA LEU A 120 -22.90 2.30 43.17
C LEU A 120 -22.94 3.75 43.68
N ALA A 121 -24.12 4.35 43.81
CA ALA A 121 -24.27 5.70 44.34
C ALA A 121 -23.76 5.80 45.78
N SER A 122 -24.12 4.82 46.63
CA SER A 122 -23.69 4.77 48.02
C SER A 122 -22.17 4.56 48.16
N SER A 123 -21.60 3.59 47.46
CA SER A 123 -20.17 3.25 47.53
C SER A 123 -19.25 4.33 46.95
N THR A 124 -19.73 5.11 45.99
CA THR A 124 -18.97 6.21 45.36
C THR A 124 -19.27 7.58 46.01
N GLN A 125 -20.34 7.68 46.79
CA GLN A 125 -20.90 8.95 47.31
C GLN A 125 -21.19 9.94 46.18
N ASN A 126 -21.57 9.44 45.00
CA ASN A 126 -21.83 10.23 43.81
C ASN A 126 -23.05 9.66 43.06
N GLU A 127 -24.20 10.09 43.40
CA GLU A 127 -25.48 9.62 42.84
C GLU A 127 -25.60 9.99 41.36
N ARG A 128 -25.13 11.20 40.98
CA ARG A 128 -25.10 11.63 39.59
C ARG A 128 -24.29 10.68 38.72
N PHE A 129 -23.08 10.32 39.16
CA PHE A 129 -22.21 9.39 38.47
C PHE A 129 -22.89 8.02 38.31
N ALA A 130 -23.54 7.50 39.33
CA ALA A 130 -24.19 6.21 39.27
C ALA A 130 -25.32 6.15 38.22
N TYR A 131 -26.16 7.18 38.18
CA TYR A 131 -27.27 7.25 37.22
C TYR A 131 -26.79 7.60 35.81
N ASP A 132 -25.71 8.36 35.61
CA ASP A 132 -25.10 8.58 34.33
C ASP A 132 -24.51 7.26 33.77
N SER A 133 -23.84 6.47 34.62
CA SER A 133 -23.34 5.14 34.25
C SER A 133 -24.48 4.19 33.89
N TYR A 134 -25.61 4.24 34.58
CA TYR A 134 -26.77 3.39 34.31
C TYR A 134 -27.47 3.77 33.00
N ARG A 135 -27.67 5.05 32.71
CA ARG A 135 -28.23 5.47 31.41
C ARG A 135 -27.34 5.07 30.23
N ARG A 136 -26.00 5.23 30.37
CA ARG A 136 -25.02 4.82 29.36
C ARG A 136 -25.08 3.31 29.13
N PHE A 137 -25.20 2.53 30.21
CA PHE A 137 -25.34 1.08 30.10
C PHE A 137 -26.61 0.68 29.36
N ILE A 138 -27.78 1.23 29.73
CA ILE A 138 -29.05 0.92 29.07
C ILE A 138 -28.99 1.24 27.59
N GLN A 139 -28.45 2.40 27.20
CA GLN A 139 -28.30 2.81 25.80
C GLN A 139 -27.41 1.84 25.06
N MET A 140 -26.18 1.60 25.53
CA MET A 140 -25.20 0.76 24.89
C MET A 140 -25.64 -0.71 24.81
N PHE A 141 -26.22 -1.25 25.89
CA PHE A 141 -26.76 -2.61 25.91
C PHE A 141 -27.93 -2.78 24.94
N SER A 142 -28.81 -1.81 24.86
CA SER A 142 -29.96 -1.82 23.96
C SER A 142 -29.54 -1.75 22.49
N ASP A 143 -28.56 -0.90 22.16
CA ASP A 143 -28.05 -0.75 20.81
C ASP A 143 -27.25 -2.01 20.40
N VAL A 144 -26.28 -2.40 21.19
CA VAL A 144 -25.34 -3.47 20.85
C VAL A 144 -25.91 -4.88 21.01
N ALA A 145 -26.55 -5.17 22.14
CA ALA A 145 -27.03 -6.52 22.44
C ALA A 145 -28.42 -6.81 21.87
N MET A 146 -29.26 -5.77 21.73
CA MET A 146 -30.66 -5.91 21.31
C MET A 146 -30.93 -5.27 19.95
N GLU A 147 -29.96 -4.64 19.32
CA GLU A 147 -30.06 -4.02 17.99
C GLU A 147 -31.16 -2.92 17.92
N ILE A 148 -31.40 -2.24 19.03
CA ILE A 148 -32.32 -1.09 19.07
C ILE A 148 -31.57 0.15 18.62
N PRO A 149 -32.00 0.87 17.56
CA PRO A 149 -31.25 1.99 17.01
C PRO A 149 -30.93 3.09 18.04
N LYS A 150 -29.67 3.45 18.17
CA LYS A 150 -29.09 4.40 19.11
C LYS A 150 -29.80 5.77 19.12
N TYR A 151 -30.20 6.25 17.92
CA TYR A 151 -30.86 7.56 17.79
C TYR A 151 -32.15 7.73 18.62
N LYS A 152 -32.84 6.61 18.97
CA LYS A 152 -34.05 6.65 19.81
C LYS A 152 -33.72 7.10 21.25
N PHE A 153 -32.55 6.73 21.74
CA PHE A 153 -32.05 7.12 23.05
C PHE A 153 -31.46 8.53 23.04
N GLU A 154 -30.68 8.83 22.00
CA GLU A 154 -30.07 10.15 21.79
C GLU A 154 -31.13 11.26 21.70
N ALA A 155 -32.23 11.02 21.01
CA ALA A 155 -33.35 11.96 20.92
C ALA A 155 -33.94 12.36 22.27
N VAL A 156 -33.99 11.45 23.27
CA VAL A 156 -34.43 11.77 24.64
C VAL A 156 -33.42 12.67 25.32
N LEU A 157 -32.14 12.33 25.21
CA LEU A 157 -31.05 13.08 25.81
C LEU A 157 -30.98 14.52 25.28
N ASP A 158 -31.06 14.66 23.97
CA ASP A 158 -31.00 15.97 23.31
C ASP A 158 -32.23 16.83 23.63
N ARG A 159 -33.41 16.26 23.65
CA ARG A 159 -34.65 16.96 24.06
C ARG A 159 -34.56 17.52 25.47
N ILE A 160 -34.00 16.76 26.42
CA ILE A 160 -33.83 17.22 27.78
C ILE A 160 -32.79 18.32 27.90
N LYS A 161 -31.66 18.18 27.18
CA LYS A 161 -30.62 19.21 27.13
C LYS A 161 -31.16 20.51 26.52
N GLU A 162 -31.84 20.41 25.38
CA GLU A 162 -32.46 21.58 24.74
C GLU A 162 -33.48 22.29 25.62
N ALA A 163 -34.38 21.52 26.25
CA ALA A 163 -35.43 22.08 27.14
C ALA A 163 -34.85 22.85 28.33
N LYS A 164 -33.65 22.48 28.81
CA LYS A 164 -32.97 23.08 29.95
C LYS A 164 -31.83 24.02 29.58
N GLY A 165 -31.47 24.13 28.29
CA GLY A 165 -30.38 24.97 27.83
C GLY A 165 -28.97 24.43 28.18
N TYR A 166 -28.84 23.13 28.40
CA TYR A 166 -27.57 22.47 28.72
C TYR A 166 -26.72 22.30 27.47
N GLN A 167 -25.41 22.50 27.63
CA GLN A 167 -24.43 22.38 26.53
C GLN A 167 -23.74 21.00 26.51
N SER A 168 -23.64 20.35 27.66
CA SER A 168 -22.91 19.10 27.85
C SER A 168 -23.73 18.11 28.68
N ASP A 169 -23.43 16.80 28.50
CA ASP A 169 -23.97 15.74 29.35
C ASP A 169 -23.58 15.94 30.83
N THR A 170 -22.47 16.63 31.08
CA THR A 170 -22.01 16.95 32.44
C THR A 170 -22.92 17.95 33.17
N ASP A 171 -23.77 18.69 32.46
CA ASP A 171 -24.71 19.66 33.03
C ASP A 171 -26.00 19.01 33.58
N LEU A 172 -26.26 17.74 33.19
CA LEU A 172 -27.41 16.98 33.63
C LEU A 172 -27.37 16.74 35.15
N THR A 173 -28.46 17.01 35.84
CA THR A 173 -28.62 16.72 37.26
C THR A 173 -28.95 15.24 37.51
N THR A 174 -28.88 14.79 38.77
CA THR A 174 -29.33 13.44 39.18
C THR A 174 -30.76 13.17 38.78
N ASP A 175 -31.66 14.15 39.04
CA ASP A 175 -33.10 14.02 38.72
C ASP A 175 -33.33 13.88 37.20
N ASP A 176 -32.55 14.59 36.37
CA ASP A 176 -32.61 14.47 34.92
C ASP A 176 -32.19 13.07 34.47
N LEU A 177 -31.10 12.57 35.03
CA LEU A 177 -30.58 11.24 34.72
C LEU A 177 -31.54 10.12 35.17
N MET A 178 -32.19 10.27 36.31
CA MET A 178 -33.23 9.35 36.74
C MET A 178 -34.42 9.33 35.76
N ALA A 179 -34.87 10.50 35.30
CA ALA A 179 -35.92 10.60 34.30
C ALA A 179 -35.53 9.97 32.98
N ILE A 180 -34.30 10.20 32.51
CA ILE A 180 -33.74 9.59 31.30
C ILE A 180 -33.71 8.08 31.42
N VAL A 181 -33.20 7.52 32.51
CA VAL A 181 -33.18 6.07 32.78
C VAL A 181 -34.57 5.45 32.70
N ALA A 182 -35.58 6.10 33.29
CA ALA A 182 -36.97 5.65 33.23
C ALA A 182 -37.51 5.62 31.79
N GLU A 183 -37.22 6.67 31.01
CA GLU A 183 -37.65 6.77 29.61
C GLU A 183 -36.91 5.77 28.72
N TYR A 184 -35.61 5.56 28.92
CA TYR A 184 -34.81 4.55 28.21
C TYR A 184 -35.33 3.13 28.43
N LYS A 185 -35.73 2.79 29.67
CA LYS A 185 -36.36 1.51 29.97
C LYS A 185 -37.73 1.35 29.28
N SER A 186 -38.47 2.45 29.15
CA SER A 186 -39.74 2.47 28.40
C SER A 186 -39.53 2.24 26.92
N ILE A 187 -38.49 2.85 26.31
CA ILE A 187 -38.12 2.58 24.92
C ILE A 187 -37.74 1.11 24.75
N TYR A 188 -36.88 0.57 25.62
CA TYR A 188 -36.51 -0.84 25.60
C TYR A 188 -37.73 -1.76 25.64
N GLN A 189 -38.66 -1.51 26.59
CA GLN A 189 -39.89 -2.30 26.73
C GLN A 189 -40.78 -2.22 25.49
N SER A 190 -40.88 -1.04 24.88
CA SER A 190 -41.67 -0.84 23.66
C SER A 190 -41.10 -1.63 22.48
N GLU A 191 -39.79 -1.63 22.31
CA GLU A 191 -39.10 -2.29 21.18
C GLU A 191 -39.01 -3.81 21.36
N MET A 192 -38.74 -4.27 22.61
CA MET A 192 -38.49 -5.68 22.91
C MET A 192 -39.72 -6.44 23.40
N GLY A 193 -40.80 -5.76 23.74
CA GLY A 193 -42.01 -6.38 24.32
C GLY A 193 -41.80 -6.92 25.74
N LYS A 194 -40.67 -6.64 26.40
CA LYS A 194 -40.30 -7.08 27.73
C LYS A 194 -39.49 -6.00 28.47
N ALA A 195 -39.52 -6.04 29.80
CA ALA A 195 -38.76 -5.09 30.62
C ALA A 195 -37.24 -5.25 30.41
N PHE A 196 -36.48 -4.19 30.65
CA PHE A 196 -35.03 -4.21 30.67
C PHE A 196 -34.50 -5.26 31.67
N PRO A 197 -33.58 -6.15 31.29
CA PRO A 197 -33.14 -7.25 32.14
C PRO A 197 -32.47 -6.75 33.43
N GLN A 198 -32.96 -7.24 34.54
CA GLN A 198 -32.48 -6.85 35.88
C GLN A 198 -31.53 -7.90 36.48
N ASP A 199 -31.47 -9.12 35.91
CA ASP A 199 -30.48 -10.13 36.27
C ASP A 199 -29.15 -9.85 35.60
N PRO A 200 -28.06 -9.55 36.34
CA PRO A 200 -26.75 -9.24 35.79
C PRO A 200 -26.14 -10.40 35.01
N ARG A 201 -26.48 -11.64 35.37
CA ARG A 201 -26.00 -12.83 34.65
C ARG A 201 -26.70 -12.98 33.29
N GLU A 202 -28.00 -12.71 33.22
CA GLU A 202 -28.73 -12.63 31.93
C GLU A 202 -28.12 -11.53 31.05
N GLN A 203 -27.82 -10.34 31.61
CA GLN A 203 -27.16 -9.24 30.91
C GLN A 203 -25.81 -9.70 30.33
N LEU A 204 -24.97 -10.37 31.14
CA LEU A 204 -23.63 -10.85 30.72
C LEU A 204 -23.74 -11.86 29.58
N LEU A 205 -24.65 -12.81 29.65
CA LEU A 205 -24.83 -13.81 28.61
C LEU A 205 -25.32 -13.21 27.30
N LEU A 206 -26.25 -12.25 27.36
CA LEU A 206 -26.74 -11.53 26.18
C LEU A 206 -25.63 -10.70 25.52
N ALA A 207 -24.80 -10.04 26.32
CA ALA A 207 -23.64 -9.28 25.85
C ALA A 207 -22.59 -10.18 25.16
N ILE A 208 -22.25 -11.33 25.74
CA ILE A 208 -21.33 -12.33 25.15
C ILE A 208 -21.86 -12.81 23.79
N LYS A 209 -23.15 -13.16 23.73
CA LYS A 209 -23.79 -13.58 22.47
C LYS A 209 -23.77 -12.46 21.43
N ALA A 210 -23.98 -11.21 21.82
CA ALA A 210 -23.91 -10.06 20.92
C ALA A 210 -22.49 -9.90 20.32
N VAL A 211 -21.46 -10.00 21.15
CA VAL A 211 -20.06 -9.96 20.67
C VAL A 211 -19.76 -11.10 19.71
N PHE A 212 -20.21 -12.32 20.00
CA PHE A 212 -20.03 -13.44 19.05
C PHE A 212 -20.76 -13.17 17.72
N ARG A 213 -22.01 -12.67 17.76
CA ARG A 213 -22.75 -12.32 16.54
C ARG A 213 -22.06 -11.23 15.72
N SER A 214 -21.42 -10.26 16.39
CA SER A 214 -20.74 -9.14 15.69
C SER A 214 -19.64 -9.59 14.76
N TRP A 215 -19.03 -10.77 14.96
CA TRP A 215 -18.06 -11.36 14.04
C TRP A 215 -18.62 -11.53 12.63
N ASN A 216 -19.89 -11.87 12.49
CA ASN A 216 -20.54 -12.13 11.21
C ASN A 216 -21.48 -11.01 10.76
N ASN A 217 -21.42 -9.81 11.37
CA ASN A 217 -22.18 -8.69 10.88
C ASN A 217 -21.66 -8.22 9.49
N PRO A 218 -22.48 -7.55 8.66
CA PRO A 218 -22.10 -7.19 7.29
C PRO A 218 -20.82 -6.37 7.23
N ARG A 219 -20.63 -5.38 8.10
CA ARG A 219 -19.44 -4.53 8.13
C ARG A 219 -18.16 -5.30 8.47
N ALA A 220 -18.24 -6.26 9.41
CA ALA A 220 -17.11 -7.10 9.78
C ALA A 220 -16.72 -8.09 8.67
N ARG A 221 -17.71 -8.65 7.97
CA ARG A 221 -17.47 -9.54 6.81
C ARG A 221 -16.78 -8.80 5.68
N ILE A 222 -17.30 -7.63 5.29
CA ILE A 222 -16.69 -6.79 4.24
C ILE A 222 -15.26 -6.43 4.63
N TYR A 223 -15.02 -6.02 5.88
CA TYR A 223 -13.67 -5.69 6.34
C TYR A 223 -12.71 -6.88 6.23
N ARG A 224 -13.14 -8.08 6.62
CA ARG A 224 -12.34 -9.30 6.51
C ARG A 224 -12.02 -9.64 5.06
N GLN A 225 -13.00 -9.56 4.16
CA GLN A 225 -12.79 -9.79 2.73
C GLN A 225 -11.79 -8.80 2.12
N LEU A 226 -11.87 -7.51 2.48
CA LEU A 226 -10.95 -6.48 2.01
C LEU A 226 -9.51 -6.62 2.56
N ASN A 227 -9.33 -7.35 3.65
CA ASN A 227 -8.03 -7.51 4.31
C ASN A 227 -7.54 -8.98 4.33
N ASP A 228 -8.09 -9.85 3.51
CA ASP A 228 -7.72 -11.28 3.40
C ASP A 228 -7.73 -12.04 4.75
N ILE A 229 -8.68 -11.69 5.65
CA ILE A 229 -8.83 -12.31 6.96
C ILE A 229 -9.83 -13.47 6.88
N SER A 230 -9.40 -14.67 7.30
CA SER A 230 -10.24 -15.86 7.28
C SER A 230 -11.47 -15.74 8.17
N ASP A 231 -12.62 -16.15 7.66
CA ASP A 231 -13.89 -16.20 8.43
C ASP A 231 -13.87 -17.25 9.56
N GLN A 232 -12.96 -18.21 9.52
CA GLN A 232 -12.85 -19.32 10.52
C GLN A 232 -12.15 -18.92 11.80
N LEU A 233 -11.53 -17.74 11.88
CA LEU A 233 -10.76 -17.32 13.06
C LEU A 233 -11.64 -17.07 14.29
N GLY A 234 -12.85 -16.56 14.11
CA GLY A 234 -13.72 -16.18 15.21
C GLY A 234 -13.24 -14.93 15.97
N THR A 235 -13.97 -14.57 17.03
CA THR A 235 -13.58 -13.49 17.95
C THR A 235 -13.56 -13.99 19.38
N ALA A 236 -12.57 -13.55 20.16
CA ALA A 236 -12.59 -13.70 21.61
C ALA A 236 -13.51 -12.64 22.24
N VAL A 237 -13.96 -12.91 23.48
CA VAL A 237 -14.69 -11.96 24.32
C VAL A 237 -13.90 -11.70 25.58
N THR A 238 -13.52 -10.46 25.82
CA THR A 238 -12.81 -10.05 27.03
C THR A 238 -13.80 -9.42 28.03
N ILE A 239 -13.88 -10.00 29.21
CA ILE A 239 -14.65 -9.50 30.38
C ILE A 239 -13.62 -8.90 31.34
N GLN A 240 -13.75 -7.60 31.64
CA GLN A 240 -12.80 -6.89 32.48
C GLN A 240 -13.54 -6.01 33.50
N SER A 241 -13.06 -5.98 34.75
CA SER A 241 -13.61 -5.08 35.76
C SER A 241 -13.52 -3.63 35.33
N MET A 242 -14.59 -2.88 35.50
CA MET A 242 -14.63 -1.45 35.19
C MET A 242 -13.72 -0.66 36.13
N VAL A 243 -13.04 0.33 35.56
CA VAL A 243 -12.43 1.47 36.26
C VAL A 243 -12.98 2.75 35.62
N PHE A 244 -13.15 3.79 36.41
CA PHE A 244 -13.93 4.94 36.03
C PHE A 244 -13.13 6.24 36.00
N GLY A 245 -12.96 6.80 34.81
CA GLY A 245 -12.35 8.12 34.62
C GLY A 245 -13.29 9.30 34.84
N ASN A 246 -14.59 9.03 35.12
CA ASN A 246 -15.63 10.05 35.31
C ASN A 246 -16.14 10.16 36.78
N MET A 247 -15.27 9.87 37.75
CA MET A 247 -15.60 9.95 39.16
C MET A 247 -15.34 11.32 39.80
N GLY A 248 -14.68 12.22 39.09
CA GLY A 248 -14.39 13.57 39.63
C GLY A 248 -13.12 14.17 39.03
N ALA A 249 -12.61 15.23 39.63
CA ALA A 249 -11.46 15.99 39.15
C ALA A 249 -10.11 15.23 39.26
N ASP A 250 -10.05 14.20 40.07
CA ASP A 250 -8.90 13.30 40.27
C ASP A 250 -8.98 12.01 39.40
N SER A 251 -9.89 12.01 38.47
CA SER A 251 -10.17 10.87 37.58
C SER A 251 -10.15 11.35 36.12
N GLY A 252 -9.73 10.50 35.21
CA GLY A 252 -9.66 10.80 33.80
C GLY A 252 -9.41 9.56 32.94
N THR A 253 -9.46 9.72 31.65
CA THR A 253 -9.14 8.66 30.70
C THR A 253 -8.47 9.22 29.45
N GLY A 254 -7.66 8.43 28.76
CA GLY A 254 -6.95 8.90 27.60
C GLY A 254 -6.34 7.79 26.75
N VAL A 255 -5.76 8.25 25.68
CA VAL A 255 -4.98 7.43 24.73
C VAL A 255 -3.62 8.07 24.52
N ALA A 256 -2.58 7.26 24.46
CA ALA A 256 -1.23 7.78 24.25
C ALA A 256 -0.37 6.80 23.45
N PHE A 257 0.62 7.35 22.78
CA PHE A 257 1.67 6.62 22.08
C PHE A 257 2.99 6.82 22.84
N THR A 258 3.77 5.79 22.98
CA THR A 258 5.09 5.86 23.63
C THR A 258 6.09 6.73 22.87
N ARG A 259 5.88 6.93 21.56
CA ARG A 259 6.61 7.87 20.69
C ARG A 259 5.61 8.63 19.82
N ASN A 260 6.01 9.77 19.30
CA ASN A 260 5.17 10.54 18.37
C ASN A 260 4.91 9.74 17.09
N PRO A 261 3.67 9.35 16.77
CA PRO A 261 3.34 8.50 15.62
C PRO A 261 3.51 9.21 14.27
N ALA A 262 3.61 10.53 14.25
CA ALA A 262 3.82 11.32 13.05
C ALA A 262 5.31 11.54 12.74
N THR A 263 6.14 11.80 13.76
CA THR A 263 7.55 12.17 13.61
C THR A 263 8.54 11.08 14.01
N GLY A 264 8.12 10.12 14.86
CA GLY A 264 8.98 9.08 15.44
C GLY A 264 9.83 9.53 16.63
N GLU A 265 9.69 10.77 17.09
CA GLU A 265 10.41 11.29 18.25
C GLU A 265 10.05 10.51 19.51
N ALA A 266 11.05 10.22 20.35
CA ALA A 266 10.90 9.47 21.61
C ALA A 266 10.31 10.37 22.71
N VAL A 267 9.10 10.87 22.49
CA VAL A 267 8.31 11.67 23.42
C VAL A 267 6.92 11.08 23.55
N LEU A 268 6.40 11.05 24.78
CA LEU A 268 5.04 10.61 25.04
C LEU A 268 4.07 11.52 24.27
N PHE A 269 3.22 10.94 23.43
CA PHE A 269 2.29 11.68 22.58
C PHE A 269 0.88 11.15 22.79
N GLY A 270 -0.08 12.02 23.13
CA GLY A 270 -1.44 11.56 23.36
C GLY A 270 -2.35 12.63 23.94
N GLU A 271 -3.55 12.20 24.23
CA GLU A 271 -4.65 13.06 24.68
C GLU A 271 -5.40 12.41 25.84
N TYR A 272 -5.91 13.22 26.75
CA TYR A 272 -6.74 12.76 27.85
C TYR A 272 -7.84 13.75 28.20
N LEU A 273 -8.88 13.25 28.87
CA LEU A 273 -9.97 14.04 29.43
C LEU A 273 -10.10 13.78 30.93
N ILE A 274 -10.18 14.85 31.72
CA ILE A 274 -10.54 14.76 33.12
C ILE A 274 -12.07 14.58 33.24
N ASN A 275 -12.49 13.78 34.21
CA ASN A 275 -13.88 13.45 34.49
C ASN A 275 -14.65 12.97 33.24
N ALA A 276 -14.12 11.90 32.58
CA ALA A 276 -14.62 11.35 31.34
C ALA A 276 -14.48 9.82 31.30
N GLN A 277 -15.33 9.14 30.51
CA GLN A 277 -15.16 7.75 30.13
C GLN A 277 -14.44 7.64 28.78
N GLY A 278 -13.88 6.46 28.46
CA GLY A 278 -13.09 6.24 27.24
C GLY A 278 -13.81 6.60 25.94
N GLU A 279 -15.12 6.38 25.87
CA GLU A 279 -15.96 6.75 24.73
C GLU A 279 -16.03 8.27 24.50
N ASP A 280 -15.91 9.09 25.55
CA ASP A 280 -15.98 10.55 25.47
C ASP A 280 -14.74 11.12 24.75
N VAL A 281 -13.57 10.45 24.86
CA VAL A 281 -12.34 10.82 24.15
C VAL A 281 -12.48 10.57 22.65
N VAL A 282 -13.07 9.43 22.27
CA VAL A 282 -13.19 9.01 20.88
C VAL A 282 -14.33 9.72 20.15
N ALA A 283 -15.42 10.03 20.87
CA ALA A 283 -16.62 10.67 20.30
C ALA A 283 -16.41 12.15 19.92
N GLY A 284 -15.33 12.79 20.40
CA GLY A 284 -15.01 14.19 20.05
C GLY A 284 -15.98 15.23 20.62
N ILE A 285 -16.82 14.86 21.59
CA ILE A 285 -17.83 15.74 22.21
C ILE A 285 -17.17 16.83 23.05
N ARG A 286 -16.03 16.52 23.66
CA ARG A 286 -15.20 17.44 24.45
C ARG A 286 -13.81 17.50 23.84
N THR A 287 -13.19 18.69 23.84
CA THR A 287 -11.81 18.86 23.38
C THR A 287 -10.84 18.24 24.40
N PRO A 288 -10.09 17.19 24.04
CA PRO A 288 -9.13 16.59 24.95
C PRO A 288 -7.91 17.49 25.16
N GLN A 289 -7.26 17.29 26.31
CA GLN A 289 -6.00 17.94 26.63
C GLN A 289 -4.83 17.11 26.16
N SER A 290 -3.71 17.77 25.81
CA SER A 290 -2.46 17.07 25.51
C SER A 290 -1.93 16.33 26.73
N ILE A 291 -1.44 15.09 26.52
CA ILE A 291 -0.87 14.28 27.60
C ILE A 291 0.30 15.00 28.33
N ALA A 292 0.98 15.92 27.70
CA ALA A 292 2.03 16.72 28.30
C ALA A 292 1.52 17.62 29.46
N THR A 293 0.25 17.98 29.46
CA THR A 293 -0.31 18.79 30.57
C THR A 293 -0.52 17.96 31.84
N LEU A 294 -0.60 16.63 31.74
CA LEU A 294 -0.73 15.73 32.87
C LEU A 294 0.47 15.83 33.84
N GLU A 295 1.66 16.16 33.34
CA GLU A 295 2.86 16.45 34.17
C GLU A 295 2.58 17.54 35.22
N LYS A 296 1.79 18.56 34.85
CA LYS A 296 1.45 19.66 35.76
C LYS A 296 0.22 19.38 36.64
N GLU A 297 -0.77 18.69 36.05
CA GLU A 297 -2.04 18.44 36.74
C GLU A 297 -1.94 17.28 37.74
N MET A 298 -1.25 16.19 37.36
CA MET A 298 -1.08 14.97 38.16
C MET A 298 0.35 14.43 38.04
N PRO A 299 1.38 15.11 38.64
CA PRO A 299 2.81 14.75 38.41
C PRO A 299 3.13 13.28 38.74
N ALA A 300 2.62 12.76 39.85
CA ALA A 300 2.90 11.38 40.28
C ALA A 300 2.35 10.34 39.27
N ILE A 301 1.17 10.62 38.70
CA ILE A 301 0.57 9.77 37.66
C ILE A 301 1.37 9.86 36.36
N TYR A 302 1.82 11.06 36.00
CA TYR A 302 2.65 11.24 34.81
C TYR A 302 3.97 10.47 34.91
N ASP A 303 4.66 10.53 36.05
CA ASP A 303 5.91 9.81 36.30
C ASP A 303 5.69 8.29 36.26
N GLU A 304 4.62 7.78 36.88
CA GLU A 304 4.23 6.37 36.79
C GLU A 304 3.94 5.97 35.34
N PHE A 305 3.23 6.81 34.58
CA PHE A 305 2.90 6.54 33.18
C PHE A 305 4.14 6.49 32.28
N ILE A 306 5.09 7.40 32.46
CA ILE A 306 6.39 7.38 31.76
C ILE A 306 7.12 6.07 32.04
N ALA A 307 7.18 5.63 33.30
CA ALA A 307 7.85 4.37 33.66
C ALA A 307 7.17 3.15 33.00
N ILE A 308 5.83 3.14 32.96
CA ILE A 308 5.05 2.07 32.31
C ILE A 308 5.29 2.08 30.79
N THR A 309 5.27 3.23 30.13
CA THR A 309 5.46 3.30 28.67
C THR A 309 6.88 2.90 28.26
N GLN A 310 7.89 3.23 29.04
CA GLN A 310 9.26 2.76 28.84
C GLN A 310 9.38 1.23 29.02
N LEU A 311 8.71 0.66 30.03
CA LEU A 311 8.68 -0.79 30.24
C LEU A 311 7.99 -1.50 29.08
N LEU A 312 6.85 -0.98 28.61
CA LEU A 312 6.12 -1.55 27.48
C LEU A 312 6.96 -1.53 26.20
N GLU A 313 7.57 -0.40 25.87
CA GLU A 313 8.40 -0.26 24.67
C GLU A 313 9.62 -1.21 24.71
N LYS A 314 10.25 -1.35 25.86
CA LYS A 314 11.36 -2.29 26.05
C LYS A 314 10.90 -3.76 25.94
N HIS A 315 9.73 -4.08 26.50
CA HIS A 315 9.17 -5.44 26.49
C HIS A 315 8.71 -5.89 25.11
N TYR A 316 7.95 -5.04 24.42
CA TYR A 316 7.46 -5.31 23.06
C TYR A 316 8.50 -4.98 21.98
N ARG A 317 9.59 -4.31 22.34
CA ARG A 317 10.68 -3.86 21.45
C ARG A 317 10.19 -2.99 20.29
N ASP A 318 9.03 -2.34 20.47
CA ASP A 318 8.40 -1.45 19.48
C ASP A 318 7.53 -0.40 20.18
N MET A 319 7.28 0.74 19.48
CA MET A 319 6.39 1.77 20.02
C MET A 319 4.99 1.20 20.25
N GLN A 320 4.39 1.61 21.34
CA GLN A 320 3.08 1.14 21.75
C GLN A 320 2.05 2.27 21.71
N ASP A 321 0.82 1.90 21.34
CA ASP A 321 -0.41 2.66 21.47
C ASP A 321 -1.14 2.11 22.70
N VAL A 322 -1.42 2.96 23.68
CA VAL A 322 -1.96 2.56 24.97
C VAL A 322 -3.25 3.31 25.30
N GLU A 323 -4.20 2.60 25.85
CA GLU A 323 -5.41 3.17 26.46
C GLU A 323 -5.27 3.08 27.98
N PHE A 324 -5.56 4.17 28.70
CA PHE A 324 -5.43 4.24 30.14
C PHE A 324 -6.61 4.96 30.80
N THR A 325 -6.81 4.69 32.07
CA THR A 325 -7.78 5.39 32.91
C THR A 325 -7.15 5.71 34.27
N ILE A 326 -7.42 6.88 34.77
CA ILE A 326 -7.07 7.32 36.11
C ILE A 326 -8.37 7.31 36.94
N GLU A 327 -8.44 6.51 37.99
CA GLU A 327 -9.54 6.45 38.93
C GLU A 327 -9.07 6.90 40.29
N LYS A 328 -9.55 8.02 40.76
CA LYS A 328 -9.20 8.58 42.07
C LYS A 328 -7.71 8.62 42.35
N GLY A 329 -6.95 9.19 41.37
CA GLY A 329 -5.51 9.35 41.49
C GLY A 329 -4.71 8.03 41.36
N LYS A 330 -5.30 6.96 40.80
CA LYS A 330 -4.63 5.69 40.53
C LYS A 330 -4.69 5.37 39.05
N LEU A 331 -3.55 5.06 38.43
CA LEU A 331 -3.42 4.73 37.02
C LEU A 331 -3.78 3.27 36.75
N TYR A 332 -4.48 3.03 35.64
CA TYR A 332 -4.78 1.71 35.11
C TYR A 332 -4.56 1.65 33.61
N MET A 333 -3.95 0.56 33.15
CA MET A 333 -3.74 0.27 31.73
C MET A 333 -4.87 -0.62 31.20
N LEU A 334 -5.58 -0.15 30.17
CA LEU A 334 -6.75 -0.84 29.64
C LEU A 334 -6.44 -1.64 28.38
N GLN A 335 -5.47 -1.19 27.60
CA GLN A 335 -5.07 -1.85 26.36
C GLN A 335 -3.68 -1.37 25.95
N THR A 336 -2.92 -2.27 25.31
CA THR A 336 -1.73 -1.92 24.53
C THR A 336 -1.77 -2.60 23.18
N ARG A 337 -1.16 -1.96 22.17
CA ARG A 337 -0.98 -2.53 20.84
C ARG A 337 0.20 -1.84 20.15
N ASN A 338 0.75 -2.46 19.11
CA ASN A 338 1.76 -1.81 18.29
C ASN A 338 1.16 -0.55 17.65
N GLY A 339 1.84 0.57 17.85
CA GLY A 339 1.35 1.87 17.42
C GLY A 339 1.35 2.00 15.90
N LYS A 340 0.20 2.40 15.34
CA LYS A 340 0.12 2.82 13.94
C LYS A 340 0.88 4.13 13.80
N ARG A 341 1.67 4.25 12.72
CA ARG A 341 2.60 5.37 12.52
C ARG A 341 2.76 5.71 11.04
N THR A 342 3.21 6.92 10.77
CA THR A 342 3.56 7.34 9.40
C THR A 342 4.81 6.60 8.92
N ALA A 343 5.02 6.56 7.62
CA ALA A 343 6.22 5.97 7.02
C ALA A 343 7.52 6.64 7.54
N LYS A 344 7.52 7.96 7.70
CA LYS A 344 8.64 8.72 8.27
C LYS A 344 8.94 8.30 9.71
N ALA A 345 7.90 8.22 10.54
CA ALA A 345 8.04 7.78 11.92
C ALA A 345 8.51 6.32 12.00
N ALA A 346 8.05 5.43 11.11
CA ALA A 346 8.45 4.03 11.09
C ALA A 346 9.97 3.87 10.90
N ILE A 347 10.55 4.56 9.92
CA ILE A 347 12.01 4.52 9.68
C ILE A 347 12.78 5.13 10.86
N LYS A 348 12.32 6.29 11.37
CA LYS A 348 12.99 6.91 12.51
C LYS A 348 12.98 6.00 13.74
N ILE A 349 11.84 5.40 14.06
CA ILE A 349 11.70 4.48 15.19
C ILE A 349 12.58 3.25 14.98
N ALA A 350 12.63 2.68 13.77
CA ALA A 350 13.47 1.53 13.47
C ALA A 350 14.97 1.86 13.69
N VAL A 351 15.43 3.02 13.18
CA VAL A 351 16.82 3.46 13.34
C VAL A 351 17.17 3.76 14.80
N ASP A 352 16.28 4.45 15.51
CA ASP A 352 16.50 4.78 16.92
C ASP A 352 16.50 3.52 17.79
N SER A 353 15.60 2.56 17.54
CA SER A 353 15.55 1.28 18.25
C SER A 353 16.83 0.44 18.07
N VAL A 354 17.46 0.48 16.90
CA VAL A 354 18.78 -0.15 16.69
C VAL A 354 19.87 0.57 17.49
N LYS A 355 19.89 1.92 17.46
CA LYS A 355 20.85 2.72 18.23
C LYS A 355 20.70 2.52 19.74
N GLU A 356 19.49 2.35 20.21
CA GLU A 356 19.14 2.06 21.60
C GLU A 356 19.41 0.60 22.01
N GLY A 357 19.78 -0.27 21.05
CA GLY A 357 20.06 -1.70 21.29
C GLY A 357 18.82 -2.54 21.56
N LEU A 358 17.63 -2.06 21.19
CA LEU A 358 16.37 -2.78 21.36
C LEU A 358 16.19 -3.87 20.28
N ILE A 359 16.61 -3.59 19.05
CA ILE A 359 16.47 -4.50 17.90
C ILE A 359 17.76 -4.56 17.08
N SER A 360 17.93 -5.59 16.25
CA SER A 360 19.03 -5.67 15.30
C SER A 360 18.73 -4.88 14.02
N LYS A 361 19.74 -4.68 13.17
CA LYS A 361 19.57 -4.05 11.84
C LYS A 361 18.63 -4.89 10.95
N GLU A 362 18.78 -6.22 10.99
CA GLU A 362 17.94 -7.16 10.22
C GLU A 362 16.48 -7.04 10.65
N GLU A 363 16.23 -6.98 11.96
CA GLU A 363 14.88 -6.80 12.48
C GLU A 363 14.29 -5.44 12.07
N ALA A 364 15.08 -4.38 12.10
CA ALA A 364 14.67 -3.06 11.64
C ALA A 364 14.27 -3.07 10.16
N ILE A 365 15.06 -3.73 9.30
CA ILE A 365 14.79 -3.88 7.87
C ILE A 365 13.49 -4.67 7.63
N LEU A 366 13.28 -5.75 8.37
CA LEU A 366 12.08 -6.59 8.22
C LEU A 366 10.79 -5.91 8.71
N ARG A 367 10.88 -4.92 9.62
CA ARG A 367 9.71 -4.20 10.16
C ARG A 367 9.15 -3.13 9.24
N ILE A 368 9.93 -2.65 8.28
CA ILE A 368 9.49 -1.61 7.34
C ILE A 368 8.83 -2.26 6.13
N GLU A 369 7.56 -1.97 5.93
CA GLU A 369 6.85 -2.40 4.73
C GLU A 369 7.36 -1.64 3.50
N PRO A 370 7.65 -2.32 2.37
CA PRO A 370 8.12 -1.65 1.15
C PRO A 370 7.21 -0.52 0.67
N SER A 371 5.90 -0.65 0.84
CA SER A 371 4.91 0.39 0.52
C SER A 371 5.08 1.68 1.32
N GLN A 372 5.59 1.60 2.54
CA GLN A 372 5.89 2.78 3.37
C GLN A 372 7.06 3.58 2.79
N LEU A 373 8.06 2.89 2.24
CA LEU A 373 9.20 3.55 1.59
C LEU A 373 8.76 4.30 0.33
N ASP A 374 7.86 3.71 -0.44
CA ASP A 374 7.29 4.32 -1.64
C ASP A 374 6.56 5.63 -1.31
N GLN A 375 5.77 5.64 -0.23
CA GLN A 375 5.08 6.85 0.23
C GLN A 375 6.04 8.02 0.59
N LEU A 376 7.23 7.70 1.10
CA LEU A 376 8.22 8.74 1.48
C LEU A 376 8.87 9.44 0.29
N LEU A 377 8.89 8.80 -0.88
CA LEU A 377 9.60 9.28 -2.06
C LEU A 377 8.72 10.10 -3.00
N HIS A 378 7.44 10.16 -2.70
CA HIS A 378 6.49 10.97 -3.46
C HIS A 378 5.97 12.14 -2.62
N PRO A 379 5.70 13.31 -3.23
CA PRO A 379 5.02 14.39 -2.52
C PRO A 379 3.66 13.91 -2.01
N THR A 380 3.26 14.41 -0.84
CA THR A 380 1.95 14.12 -0.25
C THR A 380 1.23 15.42 0.07
N PHE A 381 -0.09 15.39 0.18
CA PHE A 381 -0.83 16.53 0.67
C PHE A 381 -0.72 16.67 2.19
N ASP A 382 -0.80 17.90 2.67
CA ASP A 382 -0.94 18.17 4.10
C ASP A 382 -2.22 17.53 4.64
N SER A 383 -2.12 16.81 5.76
CA SER A 383 -3.24 16.04 6.32
C SER A 383 -4.43 16.91 6.73
N LYS A 384 -4.16 18.14 7.20
CA LYS A 384 -5.21 19.09 7.58
C LYS A 384 -5.89 19.65 6.35
N ALA A 385 -5.13 19.99 5.31
CA ALA A 385 -5.67 20.42 4.02
C ALA A 385 -6.59 19.35 3.40
N CYS A 386 -6.23 18.05 3.50
CA CYS A 386 -7.08 16.95 3.04
C CYS A 386 -8.40 16.80 3.82
N GLN A 387 -8.37 17.07 5.14
CA GLN A 387 -9.58 16.98 5.98
C GLN A 387 -10.57 18.12 5.72
N GLU A 388 -10.06 19.31 5.40
CA GLU A 388 -10.87 20.50 5.14
C GLU A 388 -11.38 20.55 3.68
N ALA A 389 -10.73 19.82 2.76
CA ALA A 389 -11.04 19.84 1.33
C ALA A 389 -12.24 18.96 0.97
N LEU A 390 -12.98 19.40 -0.06
CA LEU A 390 -14.06 18.60 -0.64
C LEU A 390 -13.48 17.50 -1.53
N CYS A 391 -13.62 16.25 -1.10
CA CYS A 391 -13.34 15.07 -1.91
C CYS A 391 -14.49 14.87 -2.90
N LEU A 392 -14.21 15.03 -4.20
CA LEU A 392 -15.19 14.92 -5.28
C LEU A 392 -15.45 13.48 -5.73
N ALA A 393 -14.38 12.67 -5.76
CA ALA A 393 -14.43 11.34 -6.34
C ALA A 393 -13.27 10.46 -5.85
N LYS A 394 -13.38 9.16 -6.09
CA LYS A 394 -12.33 8.19 -5.81
C LYS A 394 -12.16 7.24 -6.99
N GLY A 395 -10.95 7.14 -7.50
CA GLY A 395 -10.52 6.18 -8.50
C GLY A 395 -9.50 5.19 -7.96
N LEU A 396 -8.78 4.52 -8.86
CA LEU A 396 -7.70 3.60 -8.53
C LEU A 396 -6.40 4.38 -8.28
N PRO A 397 -5.63 4.04 -7.25
CA PRO A 397 -4.32 4.65 -6.95
C PRO A 397 -3.26 4.12 -7.93
N ALA A 398 -3.28 4.63 -9.16
CA ALA A 398 -2.55 4.07 -10.29
C ALA A 398 -1.05 4.40 -10.28
N SER A 399 -0.67 5.58 -9.79
CA SER A 399 0.73 5.98 -9.57
C SER A 399 0.80 6.92 -8.37
N PRO A 400 1.66 6.65 -7.37
CA PRO A 400 1.65 7.37 -6.11
C PRO A 400 2.06 8.83 -6.22
N GLY A 401 1.78 9.61 -5.17
CA GLY A 401 2.11 11.01 -5.04
C GLY A 401 0.89 11.92 -4.96
N ALA A 402 1.14 13.19 -4.73
CA ALA A 402 0.16 14.26 -4.73
C ALA A 402 0.43 15.20 -5.90
N ALA A 403 -0.59 15.62 -6.61
CA ALA A 403 -0.49 16.61 -7.67
C ALA A 403 -1.69 17.55 -7.65
N SER A 404 -1.40 18.85 -7.72
CA SER A 404 -2.40 19.90 -7.94
C SER A 404 -2.11 20.60 -9.25
N GLY A 405 -3.14 20.98 -9.96
CA GLY A 405 -2.99 21.72 -11.22
C GLY A 405 -4.32 22.10 -11.84
N ARG A 406 -4.22 22.90 -12.87
CA ARG A 406 -5.37 23.27 -13.68
C ARG A 406 -5.76 22.15 -14.64
N VAL A 407 -7.03 21.93 -14.79
CA VAL A 407 -7.60 20.86 -15.61
C VAL A 407 -7.48 21.20 -17.09
N TYR A 408 -6.91 20.29 -17.86
CA TYR A 408 -6.88 20.34 -19.32
C TYR A 408 -7.27 18.99 -19.91
N PHE A 409 -7.98 19.00 -21.04
CA PHE A 409 -8.59 17.80 -21.62
C PHE A 409 -7.82 17.27 -22.84
N HIS A 410 -6.89 18.05 -23.40
CA HIS A 410 -6.07 17.65 -24.54
C HIS A 410 -4.59 17.79 -24.21
N ALA A 411 -3.78 16.86 -24.72
CA ALA A 411 -2.34 16.85 -24.51
C ALA A 411 -1.67 18.15 -24.98
N GLU A 412 -2.11 18.70 -26.11
CA GLU A 412 -1.61 19.94 -26.70
C GLU A 412 -1.85 21.15 -25.79
N ASP A 413 -3.02 21.23 -25.14
CA ASP A 413 -3.35 22.31 -24.20
C ASP A 413 -2.43 22.22 -22.95
N VAL A 414 -2.21 21.01 -22.44
CA VAL A 414 -1.26 20.78 -21.33
C VAL A 414 0.14 21.25 -21.71
N VAL A 415 0.63 20.89 -22.89
CA VAL A 415 1.96 21.27 -23.37
C VAL A 415 2.08 22.80 -23.50
N ALA A 416 1.06 23.45 -24.08
CA ALA A 416 1.04 24.88 -24.27
C ALA A 416 1.09 25.66 -22.95
N HIS A 417 0.30 25.26 -21.96
CA HIS A 417 0.23 25.92 -20.66
C HIS A 417 1.42 25.56 -19.75
N ALA A 418 1.89 24.33 -19.77
CA ALA A 418 3.07 23.92 -19.02
C ALA A 418 4.35 24.64 -19.49
N LYS A 419 4.48 24.97 -20.78
CA LYS A 419 5.58 25.82 -21.31
C LYS A 419 5.58 27.24 -20.69
N GLN A 420 4.43 27.70 -20.19
CA GLN A 420 4.29 28.98 -19.48
C GLN A 420 4.54 28.87 -17.96
N GLY A 421 4.88 27.67 -17.47
CA GLY A 421 5.13 27.38 -16.06
C GLY A 421 3.86 27.10 -15.24
N GLU A 422 2.72 26.87 -15.89
CA GLU A 422 1.46 26.58 -15.23
C GLU A 422 1.40 25.10 -14.81
N PRO A 423 1.02 24.76 -13.56
CA PRO A 423 0.80 23.38 -13.15
C PRO A 423 -0.48 22.86 -13.79
N CYS A 424 -0.36 21.80 -14.62
CA CYS A 424 -1.45 21.26 -15.41
C CYS A 424 -1.78 19.82 -14.99
N LEU A 425 -3.06 19.48 -14.86
CA LEU A 425 -3.57 18.12 -14.79
C LEU A 425 -4.17 17.72 -16.14
N LEU A 426 -3.72 16.60 -16.69
CA LEU A 426 -4.33 16.00 -17.86
C LEU A 426 -5.52 15.16 -17.42
N VAL A 427 -6.74 15.51 -17.85
CA VAL A 427 -7.99 14.84 -17.50
C VAL A 427 -8.63 14.27 -18.75
N ARG A 428 -8.71 12.95 -18.84
CA ARG A 428 -9.21 12.24 -20.01
C ARG A 428 -10.29 11.21 -19.64
N GLN A 429 -11.09 10.77 -20.65
CA GLN A 429 -11.85 9.53 -20.51
C GLN A 429 -10.90 8.35 -20.29
N GLU A 430 -9.93 8.19 -21.17
CA GLU A 430 -8.80 7.29 -21.14
C GLU A 430 -7.65 7.90 -21.95
N THR A 431 -6.40 7.59 -21.66
CA THR A 431 -5.25 8.10 -22.41
C THR A 431 -4.86 7.12 -23.51
N SER A 432 -4.32 7.66 -24.60
CA SER A 432 -3.72 6.93 -25.72
C SER A 432 -2.22 7.25 -25.84
N PRO A 433 -1.44 6.51 -26.64
CA PRO A 433 -0.05 6.84 -26.93
C PRO A 433 0.18 8.27 -27.46
N GLU A 434 -0.83 8.87 -28.09
CA GLU A 434 -0.78 10.23 -28.62
C GLU A 434 -0.76 11.28 -27.50
N ASP A 435 -1.25 10.95 -26.30
CA ASP A 435 -1.25 11.86 -25.14
C ASP A 435 0.12 11.96 -24.44
N ILE A 436 1.13 11.23 -24.89
CA ILE A 436 2.39 11.05 -24.15
C ILE A 436 3.11 12.35 -23.85
N GLU A 437 3.12 13.31 -24.80
CA GLU A 437 3.75 14.62 -24.60
C GLU A 437 3.03 15.44 -23.51
N GLY A 438 1.70 15.45 -23.52
CA GLY A 438 0.87 16.04 -22.47
C GLY A 438 1.08 15.38 -21.12
N MET A 439 1.16 14.05 -21.10
CA MET A 439 1.43 13.28 -19.86
C MET A 439 2.80 13.62 -19.26
N VAL A 440 3.83 13.78 -20.08
CA VAL A 440 5.18 14.18 -19.63
C VAL A 440 5.16 15.57 -18.99
N LYS A 441 4.42 16.52 -19.57
CA LYS A 441 4.37 17.92 -19.11
C LYS A 441 3.39 18.12 -17.96
N ALA A 442 2.37 17.28 -17.83
CA ALA A 442 1.41 17.36 -16.73
C ALA A 442 2.07 17.16 -15.36
N THR A 443 1.53 17.78 -14.32
CA THR A 443 1.88 17.51 -12.92
C THR A 443 1.25 16.20 -12.45
N GLY A 444 0.09 15.84 -13.00
CA GLY A 444 -0.60 14.59 -12.71
C GLY A 444 -1.63 14.24 -13.78
N ILE A 445 -2.10 13.01 -13.75
CA ILE A 445 -2.98 12.39 -14.74
C ILE A 445 -4.22 11.83 -14.05
N LEU A 446 -5.41 12.15 -14.57
CA LEU A 446 -6.69 11.70 -14.06
C LEU A 446 -7.51 11.11 -15.20
N THR A 447 -7.94 9.85 -15.08
CA THR A 447 -8.81 9.23 -16.07
C THR A 447 -10.11 8.70 -15.48
N ALA A 448 -11.21 8.85 -16.23
CA ALA A 448 -12.50 8.30 -15.86
C ALA A 448 -12.57 6.78 -16.05
N ARG A 449 -11.82 6.24 -17.01
CA ARG A 449 -11.72 4.82 -17.34
C ARG A 449 -10.29 4.33 -17.22
N GLY A 450 -10.13 3.02 -17.24
CA GLY A 450 -8.84 2.33 -17.18
C GLY A 450 -8.56 1.71 -15.82
N GLY A 451 -7.81 0.62 -15.83
CA GLY A 451 -7.36 -0.11 -14.65
C GLY A 451 -5.92 0.27 -14.26
N MET A 452 -5.37 -0.48 -13.30
CA MET A 452 -3.99 -0.34 -12.84
C MET A 452 -2.94 -0.67 -13.92
N THR A 453 -3.36 -1.31 -15.01
CA THR A 453 -2.54 -1.69 -16.16
C THR A 453 -2.86 -0.89 -17.42
N SER A 454 -3.75 0.10 -17.34
CA SER A 454 -4.07 0.98 -18.46
C SER A 454 -2.86 1.81 -18.89
N HIS A 455 -2.90 2.32 -20.12
CA HIS A 455 -1.86 3.19 -20.65
C HIS A 455 -1.53 4.35 -19.70
N ALA A 456 -2.55 5.05 -19.18
CA ALA A 456 -2.37 6.10 -18.18
C ALA A 456 -1.56 5.64 -16.96
N ALA A 457 -1.93 4.50 -16.38
CA ALA A 457 -1.33 3.97 -15.17
C ALA A 457 0.13 3.55 -15.39
N VAL A 458 0.41 2.88 -16.49
CA VAL A 458 1.75 2.35 -16.82
C VAL A 458 2.72 3.47 -17.14
N VAL A 459 2.32 4.36 -18.02
CA VAL A 459 3.15 5.49 -18.45
C VAL A 459 3.39 6.45 -17.28
N ALA A 460 2.36 6.78 -16.49
CA ALA A 460 2.52 7.63 -15.32
C ALA A 460 3.52 7.04 -14.30
N ARG A 461 3.44 5.73 -14.03
CA ARG A 461 4.41 5.05 -13.16
C ARG A 461 5.82 5.07 -13.73
N GLY A 462 5.97 4.83 -15.01
CA GLY A 462 7.26 4.91 -15.70
C GLY A 462 7.89 6.29 -15.60
N MET A 463 7.09 7.34 -15.64
CA MET A 463 7.52 8.74 -15.57
C MET A 463 7.58 9.30 -14.14
N GLY A 464 7.16 8.55 -13.11
CA GLY A 464 7.04 9.03 -11.74
C GLY A 464 5.99 10.15 -11.56
N LYS A 465 4.96 10.17 -12.40
CA LYS A 465 3.86 11.13 -12.36
C LYS A 465 2.71 10.59 -11.52
N THR A 466 2.11 11.45 -10.72
CA THR A 466 0.90 11.11 -9.96
C THR A 466 -0.23 10.73 -10.89
N CYS A 467 -0.89 9.59 -10.65
CA CYS A 467 -2.02 9.17 -11.48
C CYS A 467 -3.16 8.56 -10.65
N VAL A 468 -4.36 9.01 -10.93
CA VAL A 468 -5.61 8.39 -10.49
C VAL A 468 -6.34 7.92 -11.74
N ALA A 469 -6.54 6.60 -11.87
CA ALA A 469 -7.19 6.00 -13.03
C ALA A 469 -8.55 5.39 -12.68
N GLY A 470 -9.41 5.19 -13.69
CA GLY A 470 -10.68 4.49 -13.51
C GLY A 470 -11.64 5.17 -12.54
N CYS A 471 -11.64 6.49 -12.49
CA CYS A 471 -12.52 7.28 -11.64
C CYS A 471 -13.93 7.39 -12.26
N SER A 472 -14.70 6.31 -12.19
CA SER A 472 -15.99 6.14 -12.87
C SER A 472 -17.10 7.13 -12.46
N GLN A 473 -16.90 7.85 -11.35
CA GLN A 473 -17.79 8.92 -10.90
C GLN A 473 -17.65 10.20 -11.76
N LEU A 474 -16.55 10.35 -12.48
CA LEU A 474 -16.29 11.47 -13.37
C LEU A 474 -16.93 11.23 -14.74
N ARG A 475 -17.69 12.19 -15.21
CA ARG A 475 -18.20 12.21 -16.58
C ARG A 475 -17.42 13.26 -17.37
N VAL A 476 -16.35 12.83 -18.00
CA VAL A 476 -15.49 13.69 -18.80
C VAL A 476 -16.12 13.93 -20.17
N ASN A 477 -16.25 15.19 -20.55
CA ASN A 477 -16.66 15.61 -21.89
C ASN A 477 -15.53 16.44 -22.52
N GLU A 478 -14.64 15.77 -23.23
CA GLU A 478 -13.45 16.37 -23.82
C GLU A 478 -13.80 17.46 -24.86
N ALA A 479 -14.87 17.26 -25.64
CA ALA A 479 -15.30 18.23 -26.64
C ALA A 479 -15.88 19.52 -26.03
N ALA A 480 -16.59 19.39 -24.90
CA ALA A 480 -17.10 20.52 -24.14
C ALA A 480 -16.11 21.10 -23.13
N LYS A 481 -14.95 20.39 -22.96
CA LYS A 481 -13.92 20.73 -21.98
C LYS A 481 -14.46 20.86 -20.56
N THR A 482 -15.23 19.85 -20.11
CA THR A 482 -15.87 19.82 -18.80
C THR A 482 -15.82 18.42 -18.16
N VAL A 483 -15.87 18.42 -16.83
CA VAL A 483 -16.10 17.20 -16.02
C VAL A 483 -17.32 17.40 -15.14
N ASP A 484 -18.31 16.51 -15.25
CA ASP A 484 -19.45 16.48 -14.34
C ASP A 484 -19.22 15.43 -13.24
N VAL A 485 -19.34 15.84 -11.97
CA VAL A 485 -19.24 14.97 -10.80
C VAL A 485 -20.17 15.47 -9.69
N ASP A 486 -21.03 14.59 -9.18
CA ASP A 486 -22.00 14.88 -8.10
C ASP A 486 -22.82 16.19 -8.34
N GLY A 487 -23.27 16.43 -9.60
CA GLY A 487 -24.04 17.60 -9.97
C GLY A 487 -23.24 18.90 -10.04
N ARG A 488 -21.92 18.83 -9.92
CA ARG A 488 -20.98 19.95 -10.13
C ARG A 488 -20.33 19.81 -11.48
N GLN A 489 -20.12 20.94 -12.14
CA GLN A 489 -19.39 21.01 -13.40
C GLN A 489 -18.04 21.71 -13.16
N ILE A 490 -16.97 21.06 -13.59
CA ILE A 490 -15.59 21.57 -13.54
C ILE A 490 -15.20 21.89 -14.97
N HIS A 491 -14.68 23.08 -15.18
CA HIS A 491 -14.31 23.60 -16.49
C HIS A 491 -12.80 23.53 -16.71
N GLU A 492 -12.38 23.61 -17.95
CA GLU A 492 -10.98 23.79 -18.29
C GLU A 492 -10.40 25.01 -17.57
N GLY A 493 -9.23 24.85 -16.98
CA GLY A 493 -8.55 25.89 -16.19
C GLY A 493 -8.93 25.91 -14.70
N ASP A 494 -9.94 25.18 -14.25
CA ASP A 494 -10.24 25.03 -12.83
C ASP A 494 -9.17 24.17 -12.13
N TYR A 495 -8.94 24.40 -10.83
CA TYR A 495 -7.98 23.63 -10.06
C TYR A 495 -8.59 22.33 -9.50
N LEU A 496 -7.88 21.25 -9.71
CA LEU A 496 -8.09 19.99 -9.00
C LEU A 496 -6.80 19.52 -8.32
N SER A 497 -6.96 18.72 -7.30
CA SER A 497 -5.87 18.02 -6.62
C SER A 497 -6.14 16.52 -6.62
N ILE A 498 -5.16 15.72 -7.01
CA ILE A 498 -5.25 14.26 -7.07
C ILE A 498 -4.22 13.62 -6.16
N ASP A 499 -4.67 12.64 -5.37
CA ASP A 499 -3.83 11.81 -4.53
C ASP A 499 -3.70 10.41 -5.15
N GLY A 500 -2.61 10.19 -5.83
CA GLY A 500 -2.32 8.94 -6.51
C GLY A 500 -2.00 7.78 -5.57
N SER A 501 -1.78 8.03 -4.26
CA SER A 501 -1.57 7.00 -3.25
C SER A 501 -2.89 6.45 -2.68
N THR A 502 -3.93 7.29 -2.62
CA THR A 502 -5.25 6.93 -2.08
C THR A 502 -6.34 6.83 -3.15
N GLY A 503 -6.08 7.33 -4.36
CA GLY A 503 -7.04 7.42 -5.46
C GLY A 503 -8.06 8.56 -5.31
N ARG A 504 -7.88 9.49 -4.38
CA ARG A 504 -8.83 10.57 -4.11
C ARG A 504 -8.61 11.76 -5.03
N VAL A 505 -9.72 12.41 -5.41
CA VAL A 505 -9.76 13.62 -6.22
C VAL A 505 -10.44 14.71 -5.39
N TYR A 506 -9.77 15.86 -5.24
CA TYR A 506 -10.25 16.99 -4.44
C TYR A 506 -10.48 18.22 -5.30
N LEU A 507 -11.44 19.03 -4.89
CA LEU A 507 -11.70 20.34 -5.50
C LEU A 507 -10.66 21.37 -5.01
N GLY A 508 -10.08 22.11 -5.96
CA GLY A 508 -9.15 23.20 -5.67
C GLY A 508 -7.69 22.75 -5.51
N GLU A 509 -6.84 23.69 -5.18
CA GLU A 509 -5.42 23.48 -4.94
C GLU A 509 -5.16 23.17 -3.47
N LEU A 510 -4.47 22.07 -3.21
CA LEU A 510 -4.12 21.63 -1.85
C LEU A 510 -2.63 21.84 -1.58
N ALA A 511 -2.32 22.25 -0.34
CA ALA A 511 -0.94 22.38 0.10
C ALA A 511 -0.24 21.00 0.11
N MET A 512 0.95 20.95 -0.48
CA MET A 512 1.78 19.75 -0.55
C MET A 512 2.96 19.83 0.43
N THR A 513 3.33 18.66 0.98
CA THR A 513 4.58 18.49 1.74
C THR A 513 5.66 17.96 0.81
N SER A 514 6.84 18.60 0.85
CA SER A 514 7.99 18.16 0.04
C SER A 514 8.62 16.89 0.59
N VAL A 515 9.15 16.07 -0.33
CA VAL A 515 9.97 14.89 0.02
C VAL A 515 11.26 15.36 0.71
N THR A 516 11.50 14.91 1.94
CA THR A 516 12.77 15.16 2.64
C THR A 516 13.48 13.83 2.91
N VAL A 517 14.55 13.60 2.17
CA VAL A 517 15.54 12.55 2.49
C VAL A 517 16.42 13.10 3.62
N ASP A 518 16.30 12.55 4.81
CA ASP A 518 17.10 12.94 5.98
C ASP A 518 18.20 11.90 6.31
N ASP A 519 19.05 12.23 7.28
CA ASP A 519 20.15 11.35 7.71
C ASP A 519 19.63 10.00 8.24
N THR A 520 18.41 9.97 8.75
CA THR A 520 17.77 8.75 9.26
C THR A 520 17.45 7.78 8.12
N TYR A 521 16.87 8.30 7.03
CA TYR A 521 16.62 7.53 5.82
C TYR A 521 17.94 7.01 5.22
N THR A 522 18.95 7.87 5.12
CA THR A 522 20.27 7.50 4.59
C THR A 522 20.92 6.39 5.42
N THR A 523 20.84 6.49 6.75
CA THR A 523 21.33 5.46 7.66
C THR A 523 20.60 4.15 7.47
N PHE A 524 19.28 4.16 7.40
CA PHE A 524 18.48 2.97 7.18
C PHE A 524 18.80 2.29 5.84
N MET A 525 18.89 3.08 4.76
CA MET A 525 19.19 2.54 3.42
C MET A 525 20.63 2.01 3.31
N SER A 526 21.58 2.50 4.11
CA SER A 526 22.91 1.89 4.18
C SER A 526 22.87 0.47 4.75
N TRP A 527 22.04 0.22 5.76
CA TRP A 527 21.84 -1.13 6.32
C TRP A 527 21.13 -2.06 5.32
N VAL A 528 20.18 -1.51 4.56
CA VAL A 528 19.51 -2.24 3.48
C VAL A 528 20.54 -2.71 2.44
N ASP A 529 21.47 -1.84 2.03
CA ASP A 529 22.51 -2.21 1.07
C ASP A 529 23.54 -3.20 1.62
N GLU A 530 23.86 -3.12 2.92
CA GLU A 530 24.72 -4.11 3.58
C GLU A 530 24.10 -5.51 3.64
N ALA A 531 22.75 -5.59 3.69
CA ALA A 531 22.03 -6.84 3.90
C ALA A 531 21.67 -7.58 2.61
N ARG A 532 21.56 -6.87 1.47
CA ARG A 532 21.17 -7.48 0.19
C ARG A 532 22.39 -8.08 -0.54
N ASP A 533 22.15 -9.15 -1.24
CA ASP A 533 23.12 -9.84 -2.11
C ASP A 533 22.78 -9.73 -3.60
N MET A 534 21.57 -9.30 -3.92
CA MET A 534 21.07 -9.09 -5.27
C MET A 534 21.20 -7.60 -5.66
N LEU A 535 21.72 -7.31 -6.86
CA LEU A 535 21.84 -5.95 -7.37
C LEU A 535 20.46 -5.37 -7.74
N VAL A 536 20.32 -4.05 -7.61
CA VAL A 536 19.13 -3.32 -8.04
C VAL A 536 19.53 -2.31 -9.11
N ARG A 537 18.94 -2.43 -10.30
CA ARG A 537 19.13 -1.56 -11.44
C ARG A 537 17.88 -0.76 -11.74
N THR A 538 18.01 0.26 -12.56
CA THR A 538 16.88 1.07 -13.01
C THR A 538 16.55 0.82 -14.48
N ASN A 539 15.29 1.01 -14.86
CA ASN A 539 14.85 1.14 -16.25
C ASN A 539 14.91 2.63 -16.60
N ALA A 540 15.74 2.99 -17.56
CA ALA A 540 15.91 4.38 -17.98
C ALA A 540 16.37 4.46 -19.45
N ASP A 541 15.75 5.35 -20.20
CA ASP A 541 15.93 5.50 -21.65
C ASP A 541 16.58 6.85 -22.02
N ASN A 542 16.85 7.69 -21.02
CA ASN A 542 17.46 9.01 -21.15
C ASN A 542 18.36 9.33 -19.95
N PRO A 543 19.30 10.33 -20.09
CA PRO A 543 20.23 10.68 -19.02
C PRO A 543 19.59 11.15 -17.72
N ARG A 544 18.47 11.86 -17.80
CA ARG A 544 17.75 12.39 -16.64
C ARG A 544 17.20 11.27 -15.77
N ASP A 545 16.54 10.30 -16.36
CA ASP A 545 15.95 9.17 -15.63
C ASP A 545 17.05 8.22 -15.13
N ALA A 546 18.14 8.06 -15.89
CA ALA A 546 19.34 7.34 -15.44
C ALA A 546 19.94 7.99 -14.18
N GLN A 547 20.13 9.32 -14.17
CA GLN A 547 20.64 10.06 -13.02
C GLN A 547 19.71 9.91 -11.82
N LYS A 548 18.40 10.02 -12.04
CA LYS A 548 17.40 9.82 -10.98
C LYS A 548 17.48 8.43 -10.35
N GLY A 549 17.63 7.39 -11.18
CA GLY A 549 17.83 6.03 -10.68
C GLY A 549 19.09 5.90 -9.82
N ILE A 550 20.21 6.49 -10.27
CA ILE A 550 21.47 6.50 -9.52
C ILE A 550 21.33 7.25 -8.20
N ASP A 551 20.66 8.39 -8.19
CA ASP A 551 20.40 9.17 -6.98
C ASP A 551 19.60 8.37 -5.95
N PHE A 552 18.74 7.46 -6.41
CA PHE A 552 18.01 6.51 -5.57
C PHE A 552 18.79 5.23 -5.24
N GLY A 553 20.02 5.10 -5.73
CA GLY A 553 20.93 4.00 -5.40
C GLY A 553 20.91 2.84 -6.38
N ALA A 554 20.48 3.06 -7.62
CA ALA A 554 20.60 2.06 -8.68
C ALA A 554 22.06 1.80 -9.06
N GLU A 555 22.40 0.54 -9.33
CA GLU A 555 23.76 0.07 -9.64
C GLU A 555 24.00 -0.07 -11.14
N GLY A 556 23.10 0.47 -11.94
CA GLY A 556 23.17 0.48 -13.41
C GLY A 556 21.80 0.57 -14.04
N ILE A 557 21.74 0.49 -15.34
CA ILE A 557 20.52 0.34 -16.12
C ILE A 557 20.32 -1.14 -16.46
N GLY A 558 19.15 -1.70 -16.09
CA GLY A 558 18.76 -3.07 -16.43
C GLY A 558 17.88 -3.15 -17.68
N LEU A 559 17.31 -2.03 -18.10
CA LEU A 559 16.59 -1.91 -19.36
C LEU A 559 16.66 -0.47 -19.86
N CYS A 560 17.31 -0.29 -21.01
CA CYS A 560 17.20 0.90 -21.84
C CYS A 560 16.48 0.51 -23.14
N ARG A 561 15.29 1.10 -23.36
CA ARG A 561 14.44 0.85 -24.52
C ARG A 561 14.81 1.82 -25.64
N THR A 562 15.39 1.32 -26.72
CA THR A 562 15.86 2.17 -27.82
C THR A 562 14.74 2.79 -28.65
N GLU A 563 13.56 2.20 -28.63
CA GLU A 563 12.37 2.75 -29.31
C GLU A 563 11.94 4.10 -28.73
N HIS A 564 12.10 4.34 -27.44
CA HIS A 564 11.73 5.61 -26.84
C HIS A 564 12.59 6.78 -27.33
N MET A 565 13.82 6.49 -27.78
CA MET A 565 14.70 7.48 -28.38
C MET A 565 14.20 7.96 -29.76
N PHE A 566 13.29 7.23 -30.41
CA PHE A 566 12.80 7.52 -31.75
C PHE A 566 11.54 8.40 -31.77
N PHE A 567 10.84 8.58 -30.66
CA PHE A 567 9.61 9.37 -30.62
C PHE A 567 9.81 10.87 -30.45
N GLU A 568 11.03 11.36 -30.30
CA GLU A 568 11.32 12.79 -30.22
C GLU A 568 10.98 13.49 -31.55
N GLU A 569 10.43 14.74 -31.48
CA GLU A 569 9.93 15.48 -32.64
C GLU A 569 10.93 15.67 -33.78
N ASP A 570 12.22 15.78 -33.47
CA ASP A 570 13.31 15.97 -34.42
C ASP A 570 13.76 14.66 -35.09
N ARG A 571 13.35 13.50 -34.62
CA ARG A 571 13.79 12.17 -35.06
C ARG A 571 12.71 11.38 -35.75
N ILE A 572 11.45 11.50 -35.29
CA ILE A 572 10.32 10.72 -35.82
C ILE A 572 10.16 10.85 -37.36
N PRO A 573 10.46 11.98 -38.02
CA PRO A 573 10.41 12.07 -39.48
C PRO A 573 11.41 11.10 -40.17
N ALA A 574 12.64 10.98 -39.66
CA ALA A 574 13.62 10.08 -40.19
C ALA A 574 13.28 8.60 -39.93
N VAL A 575 12.65 8.31 -38.79
CA VAL A 575 12.11 6.96 -38.46
C VAL A 575 11.04 6.56 -39.45
N ARG A 576 10.07 7.46 -39.73
CA ARG A 576 9.02 7.22 -40.72
C ARG A 576 9.56 7.07 -42.15
N GLU A 577 10.56 7.85 -42.50
CA GLU A 577 11.29 7.70 -43.79
C GLU A 577 11.96 6.30 -43.87
N MET A 578 12.62 5.84 -42.82
CA MET A 578 13.21 4.49 -42.75
C MET A 578 12.15 3.38 -42.93
N ILE A 579 10.99 3.49 -42.26
CA ILE A 579 9.90 2.52 -42.31
C ILE A 579 9.27 2.45 -43.71
N LEU A 580 9.10 3.60 -44.35
CA LEU A 580 8.42 3.74 -45.64
C LEU A 580 9.34 3.52 -46.82
N ALA A 581 10.65 3.34 -46.61
CA ALA A 581 11.66 3.12 -47.66
C ALA A 581 11.31 1.90 -48.53
N ASP A 582 11.38 2.07 -49.85
CA ASP A 582 11.09 1.00 -50.81
C ASP A 582 12.22 0.00 -50.97
N GLY A 583 13.44 0.38 -50.62
CA GLY A 583 14.62 -0.44 -50.80
C GLY A 583 15.70 -0.22 -49.74
N LEU A 584 16.77 -1.04 -49.82
CA LEU A 584 17.89 -0.96 -48.87
C LEU A 584 18.59 0.40 -48.91
N ASP A 585 18.87 0.96 -50.12
CA ASP A 585 19.62 2.21 -50.27
C ASP A 585 18.87 3.41 -49.61
N ASP A 586 17.57 3.47 -49.75
CA ASP A 586 16.78 4.55 -49.18
C ASP A 586 16.63 4.37 -47.64
N ARG A 587 16.52 3.11 -47.18
CA ARG A 587 16.52 2.80 -45.74
C ARG A 587 17.84 3.19 -45.08
N LEU A 588 18.98 2.89 -45.73
CA LEU A 588 20.32 3.27 -45.26
C LEU A 588 20.47 4.79 -45.15
N LYS A 589 19.96 5.56 -46.11
CA LYS A 589 19.97 7.04 -46.04
C LYS A 589 19.17 7.57 -44.83
N ALA A 590 18.03 6.95 -44.53
CA ALA A 590 17.23 7.33 -43.35
C ALA A 590 17.94 6.93 -42.04
N LEU A 591 18.53 5.76 -42.00
CA LEU A 591 19.33 5.27 -40.85
C LEU A 591 20.57 6.16 -40.60
N ASP A 592 21.24 6.66 -41.64
CA ASP A 592 22.36 7.61 -41.51
C ASP A 592 21.93 8.94 -40.85
N LYS A 593 20.64 9.34 -40.98
CA LYS A 593 20.11 10.51 -40.30
C LYS A 593 19.85 10.22 -38.80
N LEU A 594 19.50 8.99 -38.44
CA LEU A 594 19.19 8.56 -37.06
C LEU A 594 20.46 8.28 -36.24
N LEU A 595 21.50 7.78 -36.85
CA LEU A 595 22.75 7.40 -36.20
C LEU A 595 23.35 8.49 -35.29
N PRO A 596 23.46 9.76 -35.71
CA PRO A 596 24.01 10.82 -34.84
C PRO A 596 23.19 11.06 -33.56
N PHE A 597 21.87 10.95 -33.65
CA PHE A 597 20.97 11.12 -32.49
C PHE A 597 21.18 10.01 -31.47
N GLN A 598 21.05 8.76 -31.87
CA GLN A 598 21.24 7.63 -30.95
C GLN A 598 22.66 7.55 -30.39
N ARG A 599 23.68 7.86 -31.20
CA ARG A 599 25.06 7.98 -30.71
C ARG A 599 25.19 8.99 -29.59
N GLN A 600 24.53 10.15 -29.69
CA GLN A 600 24.56 11.17 -28.66
C GLN A 600 23.81 10.71 -27.40
N ASP A 601 22.65 10.06 -27.55
CA ASP A 601 21.88 9.54 -26.44
C ASP A 601 22.69 8.50 -25.64
N PHE A 602 23.31 7.53 -26.30
CA PHE A 602 24.14 6.54 -25.62
C PHE A 602 25.35 7.18 -24.92
N TYR A 603 26.01 8.12 -25.60
CA TYR A 603 27.11 8.85 -24.98
C TYR A 603 26.70 9.55 -23.69
N GLU A 604 25.59 10.28 -23.68
CA GLU A 604 25.11 10.96 -22.48
C GLU A 604 24.70 9.97 -21.38
N ILE A 605 24.07 8.85 -21.72
CA ILE A 605 23.74 7.78 -20.76
C ILE A 605 25.02 7.18 -20.16
N PHE A 606 26.01 6.83 -20.99
CA PHE A 606 27.26 6.25 -20.48
C PHE A 606 28.04 7.20 -19.60
N LYS A 607 28.02 8.48 -19.89
CA LYS A 607 28.62 9.53 -19.06
C LYS A 607 27.97 9.58 -17.65
N VAL A 608 26.64 9.52 -17.58
CA VAL A 608 25.91 9.47 -16.31
C VAL A 608 26.23 8.19 -15.55
N LEU A 609 26.31 7.06 -16.22
CA LEU A 609 26.55 5.75 -15.59
C LEU A 609 27.98 5.58 -15.08
N ASN A 610 28.97 6.09 -15.78
CA ASN A 610 30.38 6.07 -15.43
C ASN A 610 30.83 4.78 -14.73
N GLY A 611 30.99 3.70 -15.51
CA GLY A 611 31.40 2.39 -15.01
C GLY A 611 30.29 1.44 -14.55
N ARG A 612 29.05 1.93 -14.39
CA ARG A 612 27.88 1.07 -14.15
C ARG A 612 27.39 0.41 -15.43
N ALA A 613 26.84 -0.79 -15.31
CA ALA A 613 26.35 -1.53 -16.46
C ALA A 613 25.11 -0.84 -17.09
N CYS A 614 25.03 -0.90 -18.42
CA CYS A 614 23.91 -0.43 -19.22
C CYS A 614 23.38 -1.55 -20.11
N THR A 615 22.25 -2.18 -19.73
CA THR A 615 21.58 -3.17 -20.58
C THR A 615 20.69 -2.45 -21.59
N ILE A 616 21.06 -2.51 -22.86
CA ILE A 616 20.43 -1.81 -23.96
C ILE A 616 19.63 -2.81 -24.79
N ARG A 617 18.32 -2.69 -24.80
CA ARG A 617 17.44 -3.48 -25.66
C ARG A 617 17.40 -2.85 -27.04
N LEU A 618 17.81 -3.62 -28.08
CA LEU A 618 17.67 -3.21 -29.45
C LEU A 618 16.18 -3.11 -29.82
N LEU A 619 15.89 -2.42 -30.94
CA LEU A 619 14.52 -2.09 -31.35
C LEU A 619 13.57 -3.30 -31.28
N ASP A 620 12.49 -3.13 -30.53
CA ASP A 620 11.53 -4.20 -30.22
C ASP A 620 10.18 -4.05 -30.90
N PRO A 621 9.46 -2.89 -30.86
CA PRO A 621 8.10 -2.81 -31.37
C PRO A 621 8.02 -2.97 -32.90
N PRO A 622 6.86 -3.35 -33.44
CA PRO A 622 6.62 -3.39 -34.87
C PRO A 622 6.64 -1.98 -35.47
N LEU A 623 7.03 -1.90 -36.74
CA LEU A 623 7.29 -0.60 -37.39
C LEU A 623 6.04 0.29 -37.51
N HIS A 624 4.85 -0.29 -37.64
CA HIS A 624 3.62 0.50 -37.78
C HIS A 624 3.30 1.39 -36.55
N GLU A 625 3.80 1.06 -35.36
CA GLU A 625 3.59 1.87 -34.15
C GLU A 625 4.21 3.28 -34.25
N PHE A 626 5.18 3.50 -35.16
CA PHE A 626 5.78 4.81 -35.39
C PHE A 626 5.03 5.63 -36.47
N LEU A 627 4.06 5.03 -37.16
CA LEU A 627 3.34 5.67 -38.23
C LEU A 627 2.09 6.39 -37.69
N PRO A 628 1.69 7.51 -38.30
CA PRO A 628 0.50 8.22 -37.84
C PRO A 628 -0.79 7.48 -38.25
N HIS A 629 -1.80 7.58 -37.38
CA HIS A 629 -3.13 7.03 -37.62
C HIS A 629 -4.17 8.09 -38.01
N GLU A 630 -3.93 9.35 -37.69
CA GLU A 630 -4.83 10.45 -38.01
C GLU A 630 -4.67 10.92 -39.46
N GLU A 631 -5.80 11.12 -40.14
CA GLU A 631 -5.84 11.52 -41.56
C GLU A 631 -5.05 12.81 -41.86
N LYS A 632 -5.06 13.78 -40.94
CA LYS A 632 -4.29 15.03 -41.07
C LYS A 632 -2.79 14.74 -41.02
N ALA A 633 -2.36 13.96 -40.02
CA ALA A 633 -0.95 13.62 -39.85
C ALA A 633 -0.42 12.75 -41.00
N ILE A 634 -1.27 11.88 -41.59
CA ILE A 634 -0.93 11.13 -42.79
C ILE A 634 -0.73 12.04 -44.01
N LYS A 635 -1.59 13.06 -44.18
CA LYS A 635 -1.44 14.07 -45.23
C LYS A 635 -0.17 14.89 -45.08
N ASP A 636 0.10 15.36 -43.87
CA ASP A 636 1.30 16.14 -43.55
C ASP A 636 2.57 15.28 -43.84
N LEU A 637 2.54 13.98 -43.48
CA LEU A 637 3.64 13.06 -43.80
C LEU A 637 3.76 12.81 -45.29
N ALA A 638 2.67 12.70 -46.03
CA ALA A 638 2.68 12.53 -47.50
C ALA A 638 3.31 13.74 -48.19
N GLU A 639 3.00 14.94 -47.79
CA GLU A 639 3.56 16.19 -48.29
C GLU A 639 5.05 16.30 -47.94
N GLN A 640 5.43 15.95 -46.71
CA GLN A 640 6.81 16.01 -46.24
C GLN A 640 7.74 15.05 -47.00
N LEU A 641 7.27 13.83 -47.24
CA LEU A 641 8.07 12.80 -47.94
C LEU A 641 7.90 12.81 -49.47
N GLY A 642 6.95 13.57 -49.97
CA GLY A 642 6.66 13.66 -51.39
C GLY A 642 5.99 12.42 -51.98
N TYR A 643 5.29 11.64 -51.14
CA TYR A 643 4.54 10.49 -51.58
C TYR A 643 3.10 10.84 -51.93
N PRO A 644 2.49 10.16 -52.96
CA PRO A 644 1.03 10.26 -53.16
C PRO A 644 0.25 9.76 -51.93
N LEU A 645 -0.78 10.47 -51.55
CA LEU A 645 -1.55 10.17 -50.36
C LEU A 645 -2.15 8.74 -50.39
N ASP A 646 -2.70 8.33 -51.53
CA ASP A 646 -3.27 6.98 -51.71
C ASP A 646 -2.16 5.87 -51.58
N TYR A 647 -0.95 6.17 -52.02
CA TYR A 647 0.18 5.26 -51.84
C TYR A 647 0.54 5.13 -50.38
N LEU A 648 0.57 6.23 -49.64
CA LEU A 648 0.91 6.24 -48.21
C LEU A 648 -0.15 5.49 -47.37
N HIS A 649 -1.44 5.72 -47.65
CA HIS A 649 -2.51 4.96 -47.02
C HIS A 649 -2.37 3.46 -47.25
N LYS A 650 -2.09 3.06 -48.49
CA LYS A 650 -1.90 1.65 -48.77
C LYS A 650 -0.69 1.07 -48.04
N ARG A 651 0.40 1.83 -48.00
CA ARG A 651 1.63 1.38 -47.35
C ARG A 651 1.50 1.27 -45.84
N ILE A 652 0.78 2.19 -45.18
CA ILE A 652 0.45 2.11 -43.76
C ILE A 652 -0.42 0.89 -43.49
N ALA A 653 -1.48 0.68 -44.30
CA ALA A 653 -2.36 -0.47 -44.16
C ALA A 653 -1.64 -1.80 -44.39
N ASP A 654 -0.69 -1.88 -45.32
CA ASP A 654 0.13 -3.08 -45.59
C ASP A 654 1.09 -3.42 -44.40
N LEU A 655 1.46 -2.42 -43.61
CA LEU A 655 2.33 -2.58 -42.42
C LEU A 655 1.56 -2.81 -41.12
N GLU A 656 0.26 -2.51 -41.11
CA GLU A 656 -0.59 -2.72 -39.95
C GLU A 656 -0.76 -4.21 -39.66
N GLU A 657 -0.53 -4.59 -38.41
CA GLU A 657 -0.58 -5.97 -37.96
C GLU A 657 -1.85 -6.25 -37.17
N PHE A 658 -2.52 -7.38 -37.43
CA PHE A 658 -3.70 -7.80 -36.69
C PHE A 658 -3.40 -8.07 -35.20
N ASN A 659 -2.20 -8.53 -34.91
CA ASN A 659 -1.72 -8.76 -33.55
C ASN A 659 -0.25 -8.33 -33.43
N PRO A 660 0.00 -7.08 -33.04
CA PRO A 660 1.35 -6.52 -32.90
C PRO A 660 2.27 -7.35 -32.01
N MET A 661 1.73 -7.97 -30.96
CA MET A 661 2.49 -8.77 -30.01
C MET A 661 3.15 -10.00 -30.64
N LEU A 662 2.49 -10.61 -31.64
CA LEU A 662 2.92 -11.83 -32.31
C LEU A 662 3.51 -11.57 -33.71
N GLY A 663 3.65 -10.32 -34.10
CA GLY A 663 3.97 -9.86 -35.42
C GLY A 663 5.46 -9.76 -35.77
N HIS A 664 5.74 -8.88 -36.71
CA HIS A 664 7.08 -8.62 -37.28
C HIS A 664 7.82 -7.56 -36.45
N ARG A 665 8.34 -7.98 -35.33
CA ARG A 665 9.02 -7.13 -34.34
C ARG A 665 10.28 -7.79 -33.78
N GLY A 666 11.09 -7.03 -33.04
CA GLY A 666 12.25 -7.52 -32.32
C GLY A 666 13.27 -8.26 -33.20
N CYS A 667 13.73 -9.42 -32.76
CA CYS A 667 14.68 -10.22 -33.52
C CYS A 667 14.19 -10.62 -34.91
N ARG A 668 12.88 -10.77 -35.12
CA ARG A 668 12.28 -11.10 -36.43
C ARG A 668 12.48 -9.96 -37.40
N LEU A 669 12.27 -8.72 -36.95
CA LEU A 669 12.55 -7.51 -37.72
C LEU A 669 14.06 -7.40 -38.06
N ALA A 670 14.91 -7.67 -37.07
CA ALA A 670 16.36 -7.61 -37.26
C ALA A 670 16.93 -8.65 -38.26
N ILE A 671 16.28 -9.81 -38.38
CA ILE A 671 16.67 -10.83 -39.35
C ILE A 671 16.29 -10.40 -40.77
N THR A 672 15.17 -9.74 -40.96
CA THR A 672 14.69 -9.29 -42.27
C THR A 672 15.28 -7.95 -42.72
N TYR A 673 15.58 -7.06 -41.77
CA TYR A 673 16.16 -5.73 -41.96
C TYR A 673 17.39 -5.54 -41.05
N PRO A 674 18.48 -6.29 -41.24
CA PRO A 674 19.64 -6.31 -40.33
C PRO A 674 20.33 -4.94 -40.21
N GLU A 675 20.21 -4.09 -41.23
CA GLU A 675 20.75 -2.73 -41.24
C GLU A 675 20.21 -1.84 -40.10
N ILE A 676 19.01 -2.11 -39.60
CA ILE A 676 18.44 -1.36 -38.46
C ILE A 676 19.26 -1.66 -37.19
N TYR A 677 19.49 -2.92 -36.87
CA TYR A 677 20.33 -3.30 -35.74
C TYR A 677 21.79 -2.92 -35.92
N GLN A 678 22.32 -3.00 -37.14
CA GLN A 678 23.67 -2.49 -37.43
C GLN A 678 23.83 -1.02 -37.09
N MET A 679 22.86 -0.19 -37.48
CA MET A 679 22.86 1.24 -37.13
C MET A 679 22.85 1.45 -35.62
N GLN A 680 21.97 0.76 -34.90
CA GLN A 680 21.91 0.88 -33.44
C GLN A 680 23.19 0.44 -32.74
N VAL A 681 23.77 -0.66 -33.16
CA VAL A 681 25.05 -1.17 -32.63
C VAL A 681 26.22 -0.19 -32.96
N LYS A 682 26.25 0.42 -34.15
CA LYS A 682 27.16 1.51 -34.46
C LYS A 682 26.99 2.70 -33.53
N ALA A 683 25.77 3.09 -33.28
CA ALA A 683 25.46 4.18 -32.33
C ALA A 683 25.97 3.88 -30.92
N ILE A 684 25.75 2.66 -30.43
CA ILE A 684 26.25 2.18 -29.13
C ILE A 684 27.79 2.23 -29.09
N ALA A 685 28.46 1.65 -30.11
CA ALA A 685 29.90 1.63 -30.19
C ALA A 685 30.51 3.04 -30.23
N GLN A 686 30.02 3.89 -31.13
CA GLN A 686 30.51 5.28 -31.30
C GLN A 686 30.23 6.14 -30.03
N GLY A 687 29.06 5.96 -29.38
CA GLY A 687 28.75 6.64 -28.12
C GLY A 687 29.69 6.20 -27.01
N ALA A 688 29.97 4.90 -26.90
CA ALA A 688 30.91 4.32 -25.95
C ALA A 688 32.35 4.78 -26.19
N ILE A 689 32.82 4.76 -27.44
CA ILE A 689 34.15 5.25 -27.84
C ILE A 689 34.33 6.71 -27.43
N LYS A 690 33.34 7.56 -27.72
CA LYS A 690 33.40 8.98 -27.34
C LYS A 690 33.50 9.15 -25.82
N ALA A 691 32.74 8.40 -25.06
CA ALA A 691 32.77 8.45 -23.58
C ALA A 691 34.15 7.97 -23.04
N LEU A 692 34.70 6.89 -23.59
CA LEU A 692 36.03 6.38 -23.23
C LEU A 692 37.13 7.41 -23.53
N GLN A 693 37.08 8.09 -24.68
CA GLN A 693 38.02 9.13 -25.05
C GLN A 693 37.99 10.32 -24.11
N GLU A 694 36.88 10.59 -23.48
CA GLU A 694 36.70 11.62 -22.44
C GLU A 694 37.05 11.13 -21.02
N GLY A 695 37.43 9.86 -20.86
CA GLY A 695 37.92 9.30 -19.61
C GLY A 695 36.82 8.67 -18.71
N TYR A 696 35.63 8.45 -19.26
CA TYR A 696 34.59 7.72 -18.56
C TYR A 696 34.75 6.21 -18.71
N GLU A 697 34.39 5.44 -17.68
CA GLU A 697 34.25 3.99 -17.79
C GLU A 697 32.91 3.61 -18.43
N VAL A 698 32.91 2.63 -19.34
CA VAL A 698 31.71 2.22 -20.06
C VAL A 698 31.54 0.71 -20.02
N ARG A 699 30.31 0.23 -19.70
CA ARG A 699 29.98 -1.21 -19.64
C ARG A 699 28.67 -1.50 -20.36
N PRO A 700 28.64 -1.59 -21.69
CA PRO A 700 27.44 -1.87 -22.46
C PRO A 700 27.09 -3.36 -22.41
N GLU A 701 25.80 -3.65 -22.22
CA GLU A 701 25.21 -4.98 -22.31
C GLU A 701 24.12 -4.93 -23.38
N ILE A 702 24.40 -5.52 -24.56
CA ILE A 702 23.52 -5.46 -25.73
C ILE A 702 22.51 -6.61 -25.63
N MET A 703 21.22 -6.30 -25.65
CA MET A 703 20.16 -7.26 -25.46
C MET A 703 19.25 -7.39 -26.67
N VAL A 704 19.14 -8.62 -27.18
CA VAL A 704 18.25 -8.95 -28.31
C VAL A 704 16.88 -9.37 -27.79
N PRO A 705 15.76 -8.69 -28.13
CA PRO A 705 14.42 -9.04 -27.71
C PRO A 705 13.81 -10.17 -28.53
N LEU A 706 12.78 -10.83 -28.01
CA LEU A 706 11.89 -11.79 -28.69
C LEU A 706 12.54 -13.04 -29.28
N ILE A 707 13.67 -13.47 -28.76
CA ILE A 707 14.33 -14.70 -29.21
C ILE A 707 13.45 -15.92 -28.89
N SER A 708 13.21 -16.74 -29.90
CA SER A 708 12.51 -18.02 -29.78
C SER A 708 13.40 -19.22 -30.10
N SER A 709 14.54 -19.00 -30.77
CA SER A 709 15.48 -20.04 -31.21
C SER A 709 16.91 -19.59 -31.02
N ALA A 710 17.79 -20.53 -30.64
CA ALA A 710 19.22 -20.29 -30.51
C ALA A 710 19.86 -19.79 -31.84
N LYS A 711 19.34 -20.22 -33.00
CA LYS A 711 19.82 -19.77 -34.30
C LYS A 711 19.55 -18.28 -34.55
N GLU A 712 18.40 -17.76 -34.11
CA GLU A 712 18.11 -16.31 -34.20
C GLU A 712 19.20 -15.52 -33.47
N LEU A 713 19.46 -15.91 -32.21
CA LEU A 713 20.48 -15.24 -31.39
C LEU A 713 21.88 -15.40 -31.98
N ALA A 714 22.24 -16.59 -32.47
CA ALA A 714 23.53 -16.84 -33.06
C ALA A 714 23.81 -15.93 -34.27
N MET A 715 22.82 -15.76 -35.18
CA MET A 715 22.90 -14.88 -36.32
C MET A 715 23.06 -13.40 -35.93
N LEU A 716 22.20 -12.94 -34.98
CA LEU A 716 22.24 -11.56 -34.54
C LEU A 716 23.47 -11.24 -33.68
N ARG A 717 23.96 -12.22 -32.89
CA ARG A 717 25.22 -12.10 -32.17
C ARG A 717 26.39 -11.85 -33.12
N LEU A 718 26.49 -12.62 -34.20
CA LEU A 718 27.54 -12.44 -35.21
C LEU A 718 27.46 -11.04 -35.84
N LEU A 719 26.26 -10.57 -36.19
CA LEU A 719 26.03 -9.22 -36.68
C LEU A 719 26.52 -8.14 -35.71
N ILE A 720 26.15 -8.28 -34.43
CA ILE A 720 26.52 -7.33 -33.37
C ILE A 720 28.03 -7.35 -33.16
N GLU A 721 28.68 -8.51 -33.03
CA GLU A 721 30.12 -8.66 -32.84
C GLU A 721 30.91 -8.07 -34.00
N GLN A 722 30.49 -8.33 -35.23
CA GLN A 722 31.14 -7.76 -36.43
C GLN A 722 31.07 -6.24 -36.47
N THR A 723 29.87 -5.70 -36.21
CA THR A 723 29.66 -4.25 -36.22
C THR A 723 30.44 -3.55 -35.08
N MET A 724 30.43 -4.12 -33.88
CA MET A 724 31.21 -3.61 -32.74
C MET A 724 32.72 -3.62 -33.06
N GLN A 725 33.23 -4.73 -33.65
CA GLN A 725 34.63 -4.89 -33.97
C GLN A 725 35.09 -3.91 -35.07
N GLU A 726 34.26 -3.66 -36.07
CA GLU A 726 34.54 -2.68 -37.14
C GLU A 726 34.72 -1.27 -36.54
N GLU A 727 33.79 -0.82 -35.67
CA GLU A 727 33.82 0.50 -35.07
C GLU A 727 35.01 0.67 -34.08
N LEU A 728 35.24 -0.34 -33.23
CA LEU A 728 36.33 -0.33 -32.26
C LEU A 728 37.70 -0.34 -32.94
N THR A 729 37.87 -1.15 -34.01
CA THR A 729 39.09 -1.20 -34.79
C THR A 729 39.35 0.13 -35.51
N ALA A 730 38.31 0.73 -36.09
CA ALA A 730 38.43 2.02 -36.77
C ALA A 730 38.82 3.18 -35.79
N ALA A 731 38.46 3.08 -34.52
CA ALA A 731 38.80 4.05 -33.52
C ALA A 731 40.08 3.75 -32.72
N ASP A 732 40.74 2.61 -32.94
CA ASP A 732 41.86 2.08 -32.16
C ASP A 732 41.53 2.06 -30.65
N GLN A 733 40.39 1.49 -30.32
CA GLN A 733 39.89 1.39 -28.95
C GLN A 733 39.56 -0.05 -28.59
N GLU A 734 39.68 -0.36 -27.29
CA GLU A 734 39.21 -1.61 -26.68
C GLU A 734 38.03 -1.34 -25.77
N LEU A 735 36.98 -2.14 -25.85
CA LEU A 735 35.80 -2.05 -25.00
C LEU A 735 35.32 -3.46 -24.65
N ALA A 736 35.14 -3.70 -23.35
CA ALA A 736 34.47 -4.90 -22.88
C ALA A 736 32.94 -4.69 -22.95
N TYR A 737 32.28 -5.57 -23.68
CA TYR A 737 30.79 -5.60 -23.76
C TYR A 737 30.27 -7.03 -23.67
N THR A 738 29.01 -7.17 -23.40
CA THR A 738 28.31 -8.47 -23.36
C THR A 738 27.08 -8.45 -24.25
N ILE A 739 26.75 -9.62 -24.81
CA ILE A 739 25.57 -9.81 -25.67
C ILE A 739 24.68 -10.86 -25.03
N GLY A 740 23.44 -10.48 -24.76
CA GLY A 740 22.47 -11.37 -24.17
C GLY A 740 21.10 -11.26 -24.82
N THR A 741 20.14 -11.87 -24.22
CA THR A 741 18.77 -11.85 -24.76
C THR A 741 17.72 -11.66 -23.69
N MET A 742 16.57 -11.17 -24.11
CA MET A 742 15.36 -11.17 -23.30
C MET A 742 14.68 -12.53 -23.38
N ILE A 743 14.40 -13.14 -22.25
CA ILE A 743 13.59 -14.37 -22.13
C ILE A 743 12.15 -13.95 -21.83
N GLU A 744 11.32 -13.99 -22.84
CA GLU A 744 9.96 -13.47 -22.78
C GLU A 744 8.94 -14.28 -23.62
N ILE A 745 9.45 -15.31 -24.31
CA ILE A 745 8.62 -16.24 -25.09
C ILE A 745 8.61 -17.61 -24.37
N PRO A 746 7.47 -18.25 -24.17
CA PRO A 746 7.40 -19.57 -23.51
C PRO A 746 8.32 -20.61 -24.13
N ARG A 747 8.47 -20.61 -25.49
CA ARG A 747 9.40 -21.51 -26.17
C ARG A 747 10.85 -21.25 -25.74
N ALA A 748 11.26 -20.00 -25.61
CA ALA A 748 12.61 -19.65 -25.14
C ALA A 748 12.87 -20.20 -23.73
N CYS A 749 11.85 -20.19 -22.84
CA CYS A 749 12.00 -20.74 -21.50
C CYS A 749 12.34 -22.25 -21.50
N VAL A 750 11.71 -23.03 -22.38
CA VAL A 750 11.90 -24.49 -22.43
C VAL A 750 13.07 -24.94 -23.32
N THR A 751 13.73 -24.03 -24.03
CA THR A 751 14.95 -24.26 -24.82
C THR A 751 16.09 -23.33 -24.41
N ALA A 752 16.10 -22.93 -23.16
CA ALA A 752 17.03 -21.93 -22.63
C ALA A 752 18.49 -22.43 -22.60
N ASP A 753 18.71 -23.73 -22.50
CA ASP A 753 20.03 -24.38 -22.57
C ASP A 753 20.67 -24.20 -23.95
N ASP A 754 19.93 -24.34 -25.05
CA ASP A 754 20.41 -24.06 -26.41
C ASP A 754 20.71 -22.57 -26.59
N ILE A 755 19.85 -21.69 -26.11
CA ILE A 755 19.98 -20.23 -26.23
C ILE A 755 21.17 -19.73 -25.41
N ALA A 756 21.40 -20.28 -24.22
CA ALA A 756 22.49 -19.87 -23.32
C ALA A 756 23.89 -20.06 -23.94
N GLN A 757 24.03 -20.96 -24.90
CA GLN A 757 25.29 -21.14 -25.62
C GLN A 757 25.76 -19.89 -26.40
N TYR A 758 24.79 -19.03 -26.77
CA TYR A 758 25.02 -17.80 -27.54
C TYR A 758 24.73 -16.52 -26.72
N ALA A 759 24.42 -16.65 -25.44
CA ALA A 759 24.12 -15.52 -24.57
C ALA A 759 25.13 -15.38 -23.44
N ASP A 760 25.51 -14.14 -23.10
CA ASP A 760 26.32 -13.84 -21.93
C ASP A 760 25.44 -13.57 -20.71
N PHE A 761 24.18 -13.20 -20.94
CA PHE A 761 23.19 -13.00 -19.90
C PHE A 761 21.77 -13.25 -20.43
N PHE A 762 20.87 -13.54 -19.49
CA PHE A 762 19.42 -13.51 -19.72
C PHE A 762 18.79 -12.39 -18.91
N SER A 763 17.83 -11.69 -19.51
CA SER A 763 16.94 -10.77 -18.82
C SER A 763 15.49 -11.18 -19.07
N PHE A 764 14.72 -11.40 -18.00
CA PHE A 764 13.35 -11.86 -18.12
C PHE A 764 12.40 -10.68 -18.39
N GLY A 765 11.72 -10.72 -19.55
CA GLY A 765 10.67 -9.81 -19.96
C GLY A 765 9.32 -10.35 -19.52
N THR A 766 8.96 -10.13 -18.25
CA THR A 766 7.78 -10.74 -17.65
C THR A 766 6.46 -10.25 -18.22
N ASN A 767 6.41 -9.07 -18.84
CA ASN A 767 5.18 -8.56 -19.47
C ASN A 767 4.77 -9.46 -20.65
N ASP A 768 5.68 -9.64 -21.63
CA ASP A 768 5.43 -10.49 -22.80
C ASP A 768 5.29 -11.96 -22.40
N LEU A 769 6.10 -12.44 -21.45
CA LEU A 769 5.99 -13.81 -20.95
C LEU A 769 4.63 -14.08 -20.32
N THR A 770 4.08 -13.12 -19.58
CA THR A 770 2.73 -13.21 -18.99
C THR A 770 1.67 -13.22 -20.09
N GLN A 771 1.73 -12.28 -21.03
CA GLN A 771 0.78 -12.23 -22.15
C GLN A 771 0.74 -13.55 -22.94
N MET A 772 1.89 -14.06 -23.33
CA MET A 772 1.99 -15.29 -24.13
C MET A 772 1.70 -16.55 -23.30
N GLY A 773 2.02 -16.53 -22.00
CA GLY A 773 1.77 -17.65 -21.10
C GLY A 773 0.29 -17.84 -20.76
N PHE A 774 -0.45 -16.74 -20.58
CA PHE A 774 -1.90 -16.76 -20.39
C PHE A 774 -2.68 -16.76 -21.72
N GLY A 775 -2.07 -16.34 -22.83
CA GLY A 775 -2.76 -16.09 -24.08
C GLY A 775 -3.67 -14.86 -24.02
N PHE A 776 -3.35 -13.86 -23.20
CA PHE A 776 -4.10 -12.63 -23.05
C PHE A 776 -3.36 -11.46 -23.69
N SER A 777 -4.08 -10.62 -24.43
CA SER A 777 -3.57 -9.31 -24.79
C SER A 777 -3.69 -8.38 -23.57
N ARG A 778 -2.61 -7.72 -23.18
CA ARG A 778 -2.60 -6.77 -22.06
C ARG A 778 -3.60 -5.63 -22.28
N ASP A 779 -3.69 -5.14 -23.52
CA ASP A 779 -4.55 -4.02 -23.89
C ASP A 779 -6.02 -4.40 -23.89
N ASP A 780 -6.34 -5.65 -24.22
CA ASP A 780 -7.72 -6.16 -24.27
C ASP A 780 -8.19 -6.83 -22.98
N ALA A 781 -7.28 -7.31 -22.15
CA ALA A 781 -7.61 -8.09 -20.95
C ALA A 781 -8.41 -7.31 -19.92
N GLY A 782 -8.29 -5.99 -19.89
CA GLY A 782 -9.08 -5.10 -19.01
C GLY A 782 -10.60 -5.25 -19.16
N LYS A 783 -11.07 -5.80 -20.28
CA LYS A 783 -12.51 -6.05 -20.55
C LYS A 783 -13.09 -7.20 -19.71
N PHE A 784 -12.26 -8.14 -19.22
CA PHE A 784 -12.74 -9.34 -18.52
C PHE A 784 -11.96 -9.66 -17.23
N LEU A 785 -10.73 -9.18 -17.05
CA LEU A 785 -9.91 -9.50 -15.87
C LEU A 785 -10.54 -9.05 -14.56
N GLY A 786 -11.24 -7.90 -14.54
CA GLY A 786 -11.97 -7.47 -13.36
C GLY A 786 -12.99 -8.50 -12.90
N GLU A 787 -13.79 -9.04 -13.81
CA GLU A 787 -14.77 -10.10 -13.52
C GLU A 787 -14.12 -11.41 -13.04
N TYR A 788 -12.93 -11.73 -13.56
CA TYR A 788 -12.17 -12.92 -13.14
C TYR A 788 -11.69 -12.80 -11.68
N VAL A 789 -11.27 -11.61 -11.28
CA VAL A 789 -10.86 -11.33 -9.89
C VAL A 789 -12.08 -11.33 -8.97
N ASP A 790 -13.17 -10.66 -9.36
CA ASP A 790 -14.41 -10.57 -8.59
C ASP A 790 -15.04 -11.96 -8.35
N ARG A 791 -14.90 -12.87 -9.31
CA ARG A 791 -15.36 -14.27 -9.18
C ARG A 791 -14.36 -15.20 -8.48
N GLY A 792 -13.20 -14.71 -8.08
CA GLY A 792 -12.16 -15.49 -7.43
C GLY A 792 -11.50 -16.54 -8.34
N ILE A 793 -11.51 -16.34 -9.68
CA ILE A 793 -10.79 -17.19 -10.65
C ILE A 793 -9.29 -16.88 -10.52
N PHE A 794 -8.94 -15.62 -10.41
CA PHE A 794 -7.62 -15.14 -10.02
C PHE A 794 -7.69 -14.38 -8.71
N ASP A 795 -6.69 -14.56 -7.86
CA ASP A 795 -6.57 -13.80 -6.61
C ASP A 795 -6.27 -12.32 -6.90
N LYS A 796 -5.48 -12.05 -7.94
CA LYS A 796 -5.08 -10.71 -8.42
C LYS A 796 -4.86 -10.74 -9.93
N ASP A 797 -4.84 -9.55 -10.53
CA ASP A 797 -4.48 -9.36 -11.93
C ASP A 797 -3.04 -9.83 -12.20
N PRO A 798 -2.80 -10.81 -13.11
CA PRO A 798 -1.48 -11.36 -13.39
C PRO A 798 -0.51 -10.36 -14.04
N PHE A 799 -0.99 -9.23 -14.54
CA PHE A 799 -0.15 -8.13 -15.02
C PHE A 799 0.33 -7.20 -13.90
N GLN A 800 -0.36 -7.19 -12.76
CA GLN A 800 0.01 -6.42 -11.58
C GLN A 800 0.88 -7.21 -10.61
N THR A 801 0.58 -8.50 -10.45
CA THR A 801 1.28 -9.40 -9.53
C THR A 801 1.82 -10.60 -10.29
N PHE A 802 3.09 -10.91 -10.07
CA PHE A 802 3.75 -12.01 -10.77
C PHE A 802 3.10 -13.38 -10.43
N ASP A 803 2.62 -14.07 -11.47
CA ASP A 803 2.09 -15.43 -11.34
C ASP A 803 3.19 -16.47 -11.10
N GLN A 804 3.46 -16.76 -9.85
CA GLN A 804 4.47 -17.73 -9.46
C GLN A 804 4.09 -19.18 -9.83
N LYS A 805 2.79 -19.51 -9.96
CA LYS A 805 2.32 -20.88 -10.22
C LYS A 805 2.46 -21.30 -11.69
N GLY A 806 2.17 -20.42 -12.61
CA GLY A 806 2.24 -20.66 -14.05
C GLY A 806 3.50 -20.08 -14.67
N ILE A 807 3.55 -18.75 -14.75
CA ILE A 807 4.69 -18.03 -15.36
C ILE A 807 5.97 -18.29 -14.58
N GLY A 808 5.91 -18.39 -13.24
CA GLY A 808 7.04 -18.71 -12.39
C GLY A 808 7.67 -20.08 -12.71
N ARG A 809 6.90 -21.07 -13.18
CA ARG A 809 7.44 -22.36 -13.62
C ARG A 809 8.22 -22.25 -14.94
N LEU A 810 7.71 -21.47 -15.90
CA LEU A 810 8.44 -21.18 -17.14
C LEU A 810 9.75 -20.46 -16.82
N PHE A 811 9.68 -19.47 -15.95
CA PHE A 811 10.84 -18.72 -15.47
C PHE A 811 11.87 -19.64 -14.81
N SER A 812 11.49 -20.46 -13.84
CA SER A 812 12.38 -21.39 -13.15
C SER A 812 12.98 -22.42 -14.09
N THR A 813 12.22 -22.89 -15.10
CA THR A 813 12.71 -23.76 -16.14
C THR A 813 13.83 -23.10 -16.94
N ALA A 814 13.64 -21.86 -17.37
CA ALA A 814 14.65 -21.12 -18.11
C ALA A 814 15.92 -20.87 -17.28
N VAL A 815 15.77 -20.56 -15.99
CA VAL A 815 16.93 -20.41 -15.07
C VAL A 815 17.70 -21.72 -14.95
N ALA A 816 17.00 -22.82 -14.71
CA ALA A 816 17.64 -24.15 -14.53
C ALA A 816 18.36 -24.60 -15.81
N LEU A 817 17.71 -24.53 -16.96
CA LEU A 817 18.28 -24.90 -18.23
C LEU A 817 19.44 -23.97 -18.66
N GLY A 818 19.27 -22.66 -18.47
CA GLY A 818 20.32 -21.70 -18.80
C GLY A 818 21.60 -21.93 -18.00
N ARG A 819 21.47 -22.18 -16.68
CA ARG A 819 22.61 -22.50 -15.80
C ARG A 819 23.18 -23.89 -16.01
N LEU A 820 22.38 -24.85 -16.46
CA LEU A 820 22.89 -26.15 -16.84
C LEU A 820 23.88 -26.03 -18.01
N ALA A 821 23.57 -25.19 -18.98
CA ALA A 821 24.44 -24.95 -20.14
C ALA A 821 25.64 -24.01 -19.81
N LYS A 822 25.37 -22.99 -18.94
CA LYS A 822 26.36 -21.97 -18.56
C LYS A 822 26.20 -21.64 -17.06
N PRO A 823 26.96 -22.30 -16.18
CA PRO A 823 26.79 -22.15 -14.70
C PRO A 823 26.87 -20.69 -14.21
N GLU A 824 27.76 -19.89 -14.82
CA GLU A 824 27.97 -18.48 -14.48
C GLU A 824 27.09 -17.52 -15.29
N LEU A 825 26.01 -18.03 -15.91
CA LEU A 825 25.09 -17.19 -16.67
C LEU A 825 24.49 -16.09 -15.79
N LYS A 826 24.70 -14.86 -16.17
CA LYS A 826 24.13 -13.70 -15.51
C LYS A 826 22.63 -13.64 -15.80
N LEU A 827 21.82 -13.48 -14.74
CA LEU A 827 20.38 -13.50 -14.82
C LEU A 827 19.81 -12.22 -14.23
N GLY A 828 18.85 -11.61 -14.91
CA GLY A 828 18.15 -10.45 -14.43
C GLY A 828 16.69 -10.43 -14.83
N ILE A 829 15.93 -9.52 -14.25
CA ILE A 829 14.55 -9.22 -14.63
C ILE A 829 14.42 -7.74 -14.93
N CYS A 830 13.66 -7.37 -15.95
CA CYS A 830 13.46 -5.99 -16.36
C CYS A 830 12.00 -5.62 -16.64
N GLY A 831 11.08 -6.58 -16.55
CA GLY A 831 9.64 -6.33 -16.65
C GLY A 831 9.11 -5.50 -15.48
N GLU A 832 7.84 -5.12 -15.54
CA GLU A 832 7.21 -4.30 -14.49
C GLU A 832 7.22 -4.96 -13.11
N HIS A 833 7.21 -6.29 -13.09
CA HIS A 833 7.33 -7.09 -11.86
C HIS A 833 8.70 -6.93 -11.16
N GLY A 834 9.72 -6.38 -11.82
CA GLY A 834 11.02 -6.08 -11.19
C GLY A 834 10.99 -5.08 -10.03
N GLY A 835 9.88 -4.36 -9.87
CA GLY A 835 9.61 -3.47 -8.73
C GLY A 835 8.58 -4.03 -7.73
N ASP A 836 8.09 -5.26 -7.92
CA ASP A 836 7.14 -5.90 -7.01
C ASP A 836 7.87 -6.71 -5.92
N PRO A 837 7.63 -6.46 -4.61
CA PRO A 837 8.33 -7.17 -3.53
C PRO A 837 8.20 -8.69 -3.57
N ALA A 838 7.02 -9.22 -3.95
CA ALA A 838 6.81 -10.67 -4.05
C ALA A 838 7.60 -11.28 -5.22
N ALA A 839 7.64 -10.58 -6.36
CA ALA A 839 8.46 -10.99 -7.51
C ALA A 839 9.96 -10.89 -7.20
N ILE A 840 10.40 -9.87 -6.46
CA ILE A 840 11.80 -9.72 -6.03
C ILE A 840 12.21 -10.88 -5.13
N ALA A 841 11.37 -11.25 -4.16
CA ALA A 841 11.61 -12.41 -3.30
C ALA A 841 11.68 -13.72 -4.10
N PHE A 842 10.80 -13.90 -5.10
CA PHE A 842 10.87 -15.02 -6.03
C PHE A 842 12.18 -14.99 -6.84
N CYS A 843 12.57 -13.86 -7.42
CA CYS A 843 13.82 -13.70 -8.16
C CYS A 843 15.05 -14.05 -7.31
N HIS A 844 15.06 -13.61 -6.04
CA HIS A 844 16.10 -13.97 -5.09
C HIS A 844 16.16 -15.50 -4.87
N SER A 845 15.00 -16.16 -4.70
CA SER A 845 14.93 -17.62 -4.53
C SER A 845 15.43 -18.39 -5.76
N GLN A 846 15.33 -17.81 -6.95
CA GLN A 846 15.89 -18.36 -8.20
C GLN A 846 17.38 -18.02 -8.39
N GLY A 847 17.96 -17.22 -7.51
CA GLY A 847 19.36 -16.81 -7.55
C GLY A 847 19.67 -15.82 -8.68
N LEU A 848 18.78 -14.89 -8.99
CA LEU A 848 19.04 -13.85 -9.96
C LEU A 848 20.19 -12.93 -9.51
N THR A 849 20.93 -12.40 -10.48
CA THR A 849 22.02 -11.46 -10.24
C THR A 849 21.49 -10.05 -9.93
N TYR A 850 20.41 -9.64 -10.62
CA TYR A 850 19.82 -8.31 -10.44
C TYR A 850 18.33 -8.29 -10.76
N VAL A 851 17.66 -7.29 -10.16
CA VAL A 851 16.33 -6.85 -10.58
C VAL A 851 16.42 -5.42 -11.13
N SER A 852 15.52 -5.05 -12.04
CA SER A 852 15.47 -3.71 -12.62
C SER A 852 14.05 -3.18 -12.63
N CYS A 853 13.86 -1.93 -12.22
CA CYS A 853 12.57 -1.27 -12.08
C CYS A 853 12.65 0.21 -12.45
N SER A 854 11.52 0.90 -12.48
CA SER A 854 11.50 2.35 -12.70
C SER A 854 12.30 3.09 -11.60
N PRO A 855 12.86 4.28 -11.88
CA PRO A 855 13.72 5.01 -10.94
C PRO A 855 13.11 5.18 -9.54
N PHE A 856 11.84 5.54 -9.45
CA PHE A 856 11.15 5.76 -8.18
C PHE A 856 10.94 4.49 -7.35
N ARG A 857 10.98 3.31 -7.98
CA ARG A 857 10.86 2.01 -7.30
C ARG A 857 12.20 1.44 -6.83
N VAL A 858 13.32 2.04 -7.18
CA VAL A 858 14.65 1.57 -6.79
C VAL A 858 14.79 1.42 -5.26
N PRO A 859 14.41 2.40 -4.43
CA PRO A 859 14.52 2.24 -2.97
C PRO A 859 13.66 1.11 -2.41
N LEU A 860 12.43 0.94 -2.93
CA LEU A 860 11.54 -0.17 -2.57
C LEU A 860 12.17 -1.51 -2.97
N ALA A 861 12.72 -1.62 -4.18
CA ALA A 861 13.36 -2.84 -4.66
C ALA A 861 14.60 -3.20 -3.84
N ARG A 862 15.40 -2.22 -3.42
CA ARG A 862 16.55 -2.41 -2.51
C ARG A 862 16.08 -3.00 -1.18
N LEU A 863 15.03 -2.43 -0.57
CA LEU A 863 14.46 -2.95 0.67
C LEU A 863 13.93 -4.38 0.49
N ALA A 864 13.17 -4.65 -0.56
CA ALA A 864 12.62 -5.98 -0.81
C ALA A 864 13.72 -7.03 -1.05
N ALA A 865 14.80 -6.67 -1.76
CA ALA A 865 15.97 -7.53 -1.95
C ALA A 865 16.67 -7.86 -0.62
N ALA A 866 16.88 -6.87 0.24
CA ALA A 866 17.44 -7.08 1.57
C ALA A 866 16.55 -7.96 2.45
N GLN A 867 15.25 -7.73 2.45
CA GLN A 867 14.30 -8.57 3.18
C GLN A 867 14.30 -10.01 2.68
N ALA A 868 14.40 -10.23 1.37
CA ALA A 868 14.51 -11.56 0.78
C ALA A 868 15.79 -12.28 1.24
N ALA A 869 16.95 -11.60 1.21
CA ALA A 869 18.22 -12.14 1.66
C ALA A 869 18.20 -12.49 3.16
N ILE A 870 17.68 -11.59 3.99
CA ILE A 870 17.55 -11.83 5.45
C ILE A 870 16.65 -13.04 5.73
N LYS A 871 15.49 -13.15 5.07
CA LYS A 871 14.58 -14.30 5.23
C LYS A 871 15.23 -15.60 4.75
N ALA A 872 15.97 -15.57 3.66
CA ALA A 872 16.69 -16.74 3.12
C ALA A 872 17.81 -17.23 4.04
N SER A 873 18.41 -16.35 4.85
CA SER A 873 19.40 -16.75 5.88
C SER A 873 18.79 -17.46 7.09
N GLY A 874 17.47 -17.66 7.12
CA GLY A 874 16.73 -18.28 8.22
C GLY A 874 16.36 -17.33 9.36
N TYR A 875 16.59 -16.04 9.19
CA TYR A 875 16.18 -15.04 10.15
C TYR A 875 14.67 -14.79 10.02
N SER A 876 13.95 -14.92 11.12
CA SER A 876 12.53 -14.56 11.20
C SER A 876 12.31 -13.57 12.35
N LEU A 877 11.35 -12.68 12.21
CA LEU A 877 10.90 -11.84 13.31
C LEU A 877 10.39 -12.75 14.44
N THR A 878 10.90 -12.55 15.64
CA THR A 878 10.53 -13.35 16.82
C THR A 878 9.06 -13.18 17.25
N GLN A 879 8.26 -12.44 16.48
CA GLN A 879 6.83 -12.24 16.71
C GLN A 879 5.91 -13.15 15.89
N ASP A 880 6.46 -13.98 14.98
CA ASP A 880 5.67 -14.90 14.13
C ASP A 880 5.68 -16.36 14.64
N LYS A 881 5.95 -16.56 15.93
CA LYS A 881 5.78 -17.87 16.59
C LYS A 881 4.77 -17.81 17.71
#